data_4feea377b0a4ee48fcc0df87b9d9dbed
#
_entry.id   4feea377b0a4ee48fcc0df87b9d9dbed
#
_cell.length_a   1.000
_cell.length_b   1.000
_cell.length_c   1.000
_cell.angle_alpha   90.00
_cell.angle_beta   90.00
_cell.angle_gamma   90.00
#
_symmetry.space_group_name_H-M   'P 1'
#
loop_
_entity.id
_entity.type
_entity.pdbx_description
1 polymer ?
#
loop_
_entity_poly.entity_id
_entity_poly.type
_entity_poly.pdbx_seq_one_letter_code
_entity_poly.pdbx_strand_id
1 'polypeptide(L)'
;MSVENKETKHILLNLENLLQYAIANIHKEQAALDNSNQTGGAKKKRKKRVKITKSDTQETCEALIELFKSSKEVIEKESEKYQRILKCMSNKNRRQFEGKDGNKFTYLYPNLDDPKFTEKITKKKEFSDTKYSEKTNEEYKNIEEISNSLCEVKEFELDPHQMFVRNFLSFQTPYNSLLLYHGLGTGKTCSAIGVCEEMRSYLNQMGINKRIIIVASPVVQANFKLQLFDERKLKKINGEWNLYGCTGNKFIKEINPMNMKGLERDKIVKQIKRIISQSYLFLGYIQFANYISRIMDKYKIGKDADSKKKLRIQKALDKEFSNRLIVIDEAHNIRTSESKELKRTSENLLQLVKYTDSLKLLLLSATPMFDKAKEIVWLLNLMNINDNRFRISESDIFDANDNFKRDEKGINIGEELLIQKAIGYISYVRGENPFTFPYRIWPENWGNPDSIKIKTKAGWKYPEEQINSTPIIEPIKHLDVLILPIRNEQETGYNYVLQKTKEANPILNEPREGIQYTAIEGLKQALNFIYPHTKLDGKENVAKLLYGKGGLNRSMKYKEATKSQFSYKEKTLKHFGRIFSPEELPKYSSKISYICDQIKQSKGIVLIYSQYIDGGGIPIALALEEMGFTRYGKKSQSLFAEPPTEPIDSLSMKPESEMDAKGEFNPAKYIMITGNDQLSPDKVGDMSAITNNNNSDGKFVKVVIISKAGSEGLDFKCIRQIHILEPWYNINRLDQIIGRGVRNLSHCLLPYNNRNVEIYLYGTELEGNKVEAIHLYMYRLAEKKAIQIGIVTRVLKENATDCLLNRGQTQRLASEINVEVKQIVSSNDKPITYQIGDKDNSMLCDFMSCGYKCKPFDGAISPDDISSDTYDEKFIIMNLEKILQRIRQLYKERYFYKREELITMINAVKNYPLDQIYSALNFFIQE
;
A
#
# COMPACT_ATOMS: atom_id res chain seq x y z
N MET A 1 -24.61 -2.69 54.96
CA MET A 1 -23.27 -2.47 55.57
C MET A 1 -22.34 -3.69 55.55
N SER A 2 -22.50 -4.65 54.63
CA SER A 2 -21.61 -5.84 54.58
C SER A 2 -21.06 -6.16 53.19
N VAL A 3 -21.45 -5.42 52.18
CA VAL A 3 -20.94 -5.62 50.79
C VAL A 3 -19.79 -4.65 50.49
N GLU A 4 -19.89 -3.39 50.91
CA GLU A 4 -18.88 -2.35 50.71
C GLU A 4 -17.47 -2.66 51.31
N ASN A 5 -17.44 -3.46 52.35
CA ASN A 5 -16.18 -3.81 53.03
C ASN A 5 -15.36 -4.91 52.35
N LYS A 6 -15.96 -5.65 51.41
CA LYS A 6 -15.22 -6.67 50.64
C LYS A 6 -14.53 -6.08 49.40
N GLU A 7 -15.16 -5.12 48.74
CA GLU A 7 -14.59 -4.46 47.56
C GLU A 7 -13.43 -3.56 47.94
N THR A 8 -13.54 -2.76 49.01
CA THR A 8 -12.44 -1.91 49.49
C THR A 8 -11.23 -2.72 49.93
N LYS A 9 -11.45 -3.91 50.51
CA LYS A 9 -10.36 -4.83 50.84
C LYS A 9 -9.69 -5.44 49.62
N HIS A 10 -10.43 -5.67 48.58
CA HIS A 10 -9.89 -6.19 47.30
C HIS A 10 -9.02 -5.14 46.59
N ILE A 11 -9.42 -3.87 46.59
CA ILE A 11 -8.68 -2.75 46.00
C ILE A 11 -7.37 -2.50 46.78
N LEU A 12 -7.39 -2.52 48.09
CA LEU A 12 -6.18 -2.40 48.92
C LEU A 12 -5.20 -3.55 48.69
N LEU A 13 -5.69 -4.77 48.55
CA LEU A 13 -4.84 -5.95 48.31
C LEU A 13 -4.17 -5.88 46.92
N ASN A 14 -4.84 -5.32 45.92
CA ASN A 14 -4.28 -5.13 44.58
C ASN A 14 -3.27 -3.98 44.52
N LEU A 15 -3.46 -2.92 45.28
CA LEU A 15 -2.47 -1.85 45.43
C LEU A 15 -1.20 -2.30 46.16
N GLU A 16 -1.32 -3.11 47.21
CA GLU A 16 -0.20 -3.73 47.90
C GLU A 16 0.62 -4.66 46.99
N ASN A 17 -0.07 -5.47 46.16
CA ASN A 17 0.58 -6.33 45.18
C ASN A 17 1.32 -5.56 44.07
N LEU A 18 0.78 -4.42 43.63
CA LEU A 18 1.45 -3.54 42.69
C LEU A 18 2.64 -2.82 43.29
N LEU A 19 2.53 -2.40 44.53
CA LEU A 19 3.65 -1.79 45.31
C LEU A 19 4.76 -2.80 45.56
N GLN A 20 4.42 -4.01 45.91
CA GLN A 20 5.38 -5.12 46.10
C GLN A 20 6.07 -5.48 44.77
N TYR A 21 5.35 -5.46 43.64
CA TYR A 21 5.93 -5.69 42.33
C TYR A 21 6.90 -4.56 41.91
N ALA A 22 6.55 -3.30 42.17
CA ALA A 22 7.40 -2.15 41.89
C ALA A 22 8.67 -2.18 42.80
N ILE A 23 8.53 -2.53 44.06
CA ILE A 23 9.64 -2.67 45.03
C ILE A 23 10.54 -3.85 44.62
N ALA A 24 9.99 -4.99 44.19
CA ALA A 24 10.76 -6.14 43.74
C ALA A 24 11.57 -5.84 42.45
N ASN A 25 11.03 -5.00 41.56
CA ASN A 25 11.77 -4.56 40.38
C ASN A 25 12.88 -3.56 40.72
N ILE A 26 12.68 -2.64 41.67
CA ILE A 26 13.70 -1.71 42.13
C ILE A 26 14.85 -2.48 42.85
N HIS A 27 14.53 -3.48 43.64
CA HIS A 27 15.54 -4.35 44.25
C HIS A 27 16.31 -5.22 43.26
N LYS A 28 15.66 -5.62 42.18
CA LYS A 28 16.30 -6.34 41.07
C LYS A 28 17.26 -5.47 40.27
N GLU A 29 16.92 -4.21 40.08
CA GLU A 29 17.82 -3.23 39.44
C GLU A 29 18.97 -2.83 40.33
N GLN A 30 18.76 -2.68 41.63
CA GLN A 30 19.83 -2.46 42.62
C GLN A 30 20.78 -3.66 42.74
N ALA A 31 20.26 -4.88 42.80
CA ALA A 31 21.09 -6.09 42.80
C ALA A 31 21.92 -6.28 41.51
N ALA A 32 21.38 -5.81 40.38
CA ALA A 32 22.11 -5.80 39.10
C ALA A 32 23.22 -4.73 39.06
N LEU A 33 23.01 -3.60 39.74
CA LEU A 33 24.02 -2.55 39.94
C LEU A 33 25.13 -2.94 40.92
N ASP A 34 24.79 -3.63 41.99
CA ASP A 34 25.76 -4.11 42.99
C ASP A 34 26.64 -5.25 42.46
N ASN A 35 26.10 -6.13 41.63
CA ASN A 35 26.90 -7.17 40.94
C ASN A 35 27.79 -6.64 39.82
N SER A 36 27.62 -5.40 39.35
CA SER A 36 28.51 -4.78 38.38
C SER A 36 29.78 -4.18 38.98
N ASN A 37 29.79 -3.98 40.31
CA ASN A 37 30.93 -3.36 41.03
C ASN A 37 31.93 -4.34 41.72
N GLN A 38 31.67 -5.65 41.66
CA GLN A 38 32.55 -6.68 42.22
C GLN A 38 33.00 -7.70 41.19
N THR A 39 33.82 -7.36 40.21
CA THR A 39 34.75 -8.31 39.59
C THR A 39 35.86 -7.59 38.82
N GLY A 40 36.83 -7.11 39.56
CA GLY A 40 38.18 -7.02 39.06
C GLY A 40 38.94 -8.31 39.47
N GLY A 41 39.32 -9.12 38.48
CA GLY A 41 40.13 -10.32 38.76
C GLY A 41 40.08 -11.36 37.62
N ALA A 42 41.10 -11.32 36.79
CA ALA A 42 41.28 -12.26 35.71
C ALA A 42 41.55 -13.70 36.20
N LYS A 43 40.76 -14.69 35.76
CA LYS A 43 41.22 -16.08 35.62
C LYS A 43 40.54 -16.76 34.41
N LYS A 44 41.35 -17.17 33.44
CA LYS A 44 40.93 -18.02 32.32
C LYS A 44 40.34 -19.33 32.85
N LYS A 45 39.09 -19.61 32.62
CA LYS A 45 38.47 -20.94 32.79
C LYS A 45 38.24 -21.60 31.42
N ARG A 46 38.83 -22.78 31.25
CA ARG A 46 38.64 -23.72 30.14
C ARG A 46 37.15 -24.05 30.01
N LYS A 47 36.62 -23.98 28.77
CA LYS A 47 35.26 -24.45 28.42
C LYS A 47 35.12 -25.94 28.72
N LYS A 48 34.35 -26.31 29.74
CA LYS A 48 33.89 -27.69 29.94
C LYS A 48 32.71 -27.94 28.96
N ARG A 49 32.86 -28.96 28.13
CA ARG A 49 31.70 -29.51 27.34
C ARG A 49 30.68 -30.09 28.34
N VAL A 50 29.54 -29.51 28.45
CA VAL A 50 28.42 -30.02 29.25
C VAL A 50 27.73 -31.12 28.46
N LYS A 51 27.80 -32.38 28.94
CA LYS A 51 26.92 -33.47 28.46
C LYS A 51 25.52 -33.24 29.05
N ILE A 52 24.53 -33.05 28.20
CA ILE A 52 23.15 -32.78 28.57
C ILE A 52 22.44 -34.11 28.85
N THR A 53 21.93 -34.30 30.06
CA THR A 53 21.13 -35.49 30.48
C THR A 53 19.65 -35.22 30.39
N LYS A 54 18.82 -36.26 30.34
CA LYS A 54 17.39 -36.31 29.99
C LYS A 54 16.40 -35.49 30.87
N SER A 55 16.83 -34.81 31.92
CA SER A 55 15.94 -33.97 32.72
C SER A 55 16.32 -32.48 32.56
N ASP A 56 15.60 -31.78 31.76
CA ASP A 56 15.81 -30.34 31.61
C ASP A 56 15.18 -29.60 32.81
N THR A 57 16.02 -29.17 33.74
CA THR A 57 15.64 -28.28 34.83
C THR A 57 15.48 -26.84 34.33
N GLN A 58 14.83 -25.97 35.07
CA GLN A 58 14.60 -24.57 34.73
C GLN A 58 15.89 -23.80 34.43
N GLU A 59 16.96 -24.06 35.22
CA GLU A 59 18.29 -23.48 35.01
C GLU A 59 18.90 -23.90 33.64
N THR A 60 18.69 -25.13 33.22
CA THR A 60 19.15 -25.64 31.92
C THR A 60 18.42 -25.00 30.74
N CYS A 61 17.13 -24.72 30.90
CA CYS A 61 16.34 -24.03 29.89
C CYS A 61 16.76 -22.56 29.74
N GLU A 62 17.01 -21.87 30.87
CA GLU A 62 17.50 -20.48 30.83
C GLU A 62 18.87 -20.37 30.19
N ALA A 63 19.79 -21.27 30.52
CA ALA A 63 21.10 -21.36 29.91
C ALA A 63 21.03 -21.66 28.39
N LEU A 64 20.10 -22.52 27.95
CA LEU A 64 19.88 -22.81 26.55
C LEU A 64 19.31 -21.62 25.78
N ILE A 65 18.38 -20.89 26.37
CA ILE A 65 17.79 -19.68 25.76
C ILE A 65 18.83 -18.55 25.66
N GLU A 66 19.65 -18.38 26.70
CA GLU A 66 20.71 -17.36 26.73
C GLU A 66 21.84 -17.70 25.73
N LEU A 67 22.18 -18.97 25.61
CA LEU A 67 23.13 -19.48 24.62
C LEU A 67 22.62 -19.27 23.19
N PHE A 68 21.33 -19.45 22.96
CA PHE A 68 20.69 -19.19 21.67
C PHE A 68 20.64 -17.69 21.34
N LYS A 69 20.32 -16.85 22.32
CA LYS A 69 20.34 -15.39 22.15
C LYS A 69 21.75 -14.83 21.89
N SER A 70 22.78 -15.47 22.45
CA SER A 70 24.18 -15.06 22.34
C SER A 70 24.94 -15.69 21.16
N SER A 71 24.47 -16.81 20.61
CA SER A 71 25.18 -17.54 19.54
C SER A 71 24.86 -16.98 18.15
N LYS A 72 25.91 -16.75 17.38
CA LYS A 72 25.85 -16.46 15.93
C LYS A 72 25.70 -17.73 15.07
N GLU A 73 25.71 -18.91 15.64
CA GLU A 73 25.65 -20.17 14.91
C GLU A 73 24.21 -20.45 14.48
N VAL A 74 24.01 -20.72 13.20
CA VAL A 74 22.79 -21.32 12.67
C VAL A 74 22.66 -22.70 13.31
N ILE A 75 21.79 -22.84 14.29
CA ILE A 75 21.49 -24.16 14.85
C ILE A 75 20.58 -24.85 13.85
N GLU A 76 21.04 -25.95 13.25
CA GLU A 76 20.26 -26.74 12.32
C GLU A 76 18.94 -27.16 12.94
N LYS A 77 17.85 -26.97 12.21
CA LYS A 77 16.48 -27.11 12.70
C LYS A 77 16.11 -28.54 13.09
N GLU A 78 16.74 -29.50 12.45
CA GLU A 78 16.60 -30.93 12.74
C GLU A 78 17.37 -31.37 13.98
N SER A 79 18.17 -30.47 14.55
CA SER A 79 18.97 -30.80 15.71
C SER A 79 18.06 -30.92 16.96
N GLU A 80 18.29 -31.99 17.73
CA GLU A 80 17.64 -32.21 19.03
C GLU A 80 17.76 -30.97 19.96
N LYS A 81 18.81 -30.18 19.79
CA LYS A 81 19.11 -28.93 20.48
C LYS A 81 18.12 -27.82 20.13
N TYR A 82 17.73 -27.69 18.85
CA TYR A 82 16.73 -26.68 18.41
C TYR A 82 15.32 -27.01 18.95
N GLN A 83 14.93 -28.28 18.88
CA GLN A 83 13.66 -28.73 19.42
C GLN A 83 13.57 -28.55 20.94
N ARG A 84 14.67 -28.72 21.66
CA ARG A 84 14.77 -28.45 23.10
C ARG A 84 14.67 -26.97 23.43
N ILE A 85 15.31 -26.12 22.63
CA ILE A 85 15.21 -24.66 22.78
C ILE A 85 13.77 -24.19 22.59
N LEU A 86 13.07 -24.67 21.54
CA LEU A 86 11.65 -24.39 21.30
C LEU A 86 10.77 -24.82 22.48
N LYS A 87 10.99 -26.01 23.03
CA LYS A 87 10.26 -26.53 24.19
C LYS A 87 10.55 -25.71 25.45
N CYS A 88 11.78 -25.30 25.67
CA CYS A 88 12.17 -24.44 26.80
C CYS A 88 11.57 -23.04 26.66
N MET A 89 11.49 -22.47 25.47
CA MET A 89 10.87 -21.16 25.25
C MET A 89 9.35 -21.21 25.43
N SER A 90 8.69 -22.24 24.94
CA SER A 90 7.26 -22.42 25.18
C SER A 90 6.96 -22.58 26.68
N ASN A 91 7.78 -23.33 27.40
CA ASN A 91 7.66 -23.50 28.85
C ASN A 91 8.03 -22.24 29.64
N LYS A 92 9.00 -21.43 29.20
CA LYS A 92 9.37 -20.16 29.84
C LYS A 92 8.26 -19.12 29.64
N ASN A 93 7.72 -18.99 28.44
CA ASN A 93 6.57 -18.15 28.19
C ASN A 93 5.40 -18.57 29.07
N ARG A 94 5.09 -19.86 29.12
CA ARG A 94 4.02 -20.41 29.94
C ARG A 94 4.23 -20.14 31.45
N ARG A 95 5.45 -20.22 32.00
CA ARG A 95 5.78 -19.99 33.41
C ARG A 95 5.96 -18.51 33.78
N GLN A 96 6.33 -17.66 32.87
CA GLN A 96 6.32 -16.22 33.06
C GLN A 96 4.88 -15.70 33.25
N PHE A 97 3.93 -16.52 32.85
CA PHE A 97 2.51 -16.28 32.86
C PHE A 97 1.71 -17.11 33.86
N GLU A 98 2.28 -18.18 34.46
CA GLU A 98 1.74 -18.90 35.58
C GLU A 98 2.41 -18.32 36.86
N GLY A 99 1.69 -17.50 37.60
CA GLY A 99 2.18 -17.00 38.88
C GLY A 99 2.57 -18.15 39.83
N LYS A 100 3.45 -17.91 40.81
CA LYS A 100 3.96 -18.91 41.75
C LYS A 100 2.86 -19.63 42.57
N ASP A 101 1.65 -19.08 42.57
CA ASP A 101 0.51 -19.57 43.38
C ASP A 101 -0.60 -20.23 42.57
N GLY A 102 -0.35 -20.70 41.33
CA GLY A 102 -1.32 -21.47 40.52
C GLY A 102 -2.55 -20.69 40.05
N ASN A 103 -2.65 -19.40 40.34
CA ASN A 103 -3.69 -18.53 39.81
C ASN A 103 -3.34 -18.22 38.35
N LYS A 104 -4.16 -18.72 37.44
CA LYS A 104 -4.10 -18.33 36.01
C LYS A 104 -4.36 -16.83 35.89
N PHE A 105 -3.33 -16.04 35.66
CA PHE A 105 -3.54 -14.65 35.21
C PHE A 105 -4.24 -14.73 33.84
N THR A 106 -5.47 -14.34 33.80
CA THR A 106 -6.20 -14.07 32.56
C THR A 106 -5.62 -12.81 31.97
N TYR A 107 -4.85 -12.95 30.88
CA TYR A 107 -4.32 -11.77 30.17
C TYR A 107 -5.49 -11.03 29.55
N LEU A 108 -5.44 -9.71 29.63
CA LEU A 108 -6.43 -8.86 28.98
C LEU A 108 -6.46 -9.09 27.46
N TYR A 109 -5.32 -9.35 26.87
CA TYR A 109 -5.17 -9.61 25.43
C TYR A 109 -4.47 -10.95 25.17
N PRO A 110 -4.87 -11.69 24.07
CA PRO A 110 -4.23 -12.94 23.72
C PRO A 110 -2.78 -12.76 23.27
N ASN A 111 -1.94 -13.77 23.51
CA ASN A 111 -0.56 -13.81 23.02
C ASN A 111 -0.55 -14.09 21.51
N LEU A 112 0.47 -13.59 20.78
CA LEU A 112 0.68 -13.83 19.35
C LEU A 112 0.87 -15.32 18.98
N ASP A 113 1.19 -16.19 19.96
CA ASP A 113 1.27 -17.65 19.74
C ASP A 113 -0.06 -18.37 20.04
N ASP A 114 -1.13 -17.66 20.37
CA ASP A 114 -2.45 -18.23 20.65
C ASP A 114 -3.14 -18.64 19.32
N PRO A 115 -3.44 -19.92 19.10
CA PRO A 115 -4.10 -20.38 17.88
C PRO A 115 -5.53 -19.80 17.70
N LYS A 116 -6.16 -19.31 18.79
CA LYS A 116 -7.47 -18.64 18.77
C LYS A 116 -7.36 -17.13 18.85
N PHE A 117 -6.23 -16.56 18.42
CA PHE A 117 -5.92 -15.14 18.53
C PHE A 117 -7.03 -14.27 17.93
N THR A 118 -7.37 -14.50 16.67
CA THR A 118 -8.37 -13.71 15.92
C THR A 118 -9.75 -13.78 16.59
N GLU A 119 -10.18 -14.96 17.04
CA GLU A 119 -11.45 -15.14 17.78
C GLU A 119 -11.46 -14.32 19.07
N LYS A 120 -10.39 -14.40 19.88
CA LYS A 120 -10.30 -13.69 21.16
C LYS A 120 -10.20 -12.18 20.98
N ILE A 121 -9.49 -11.71 19.97
CA ILE A 121 -9.43 -10.27 19.62
C ILE A 121 -10.84 -9.77 19.25
N THR A 122 -11.53 -10.47 18.36
CA THR A 122 -12.86 -10.07 17.89
C THR A 122 -13.89 -10.03 19.02
N LYS A 123 -13.74 -10.88 20.05
CA LYS A 123 -14.61 -10.89 21.24
C LYS A 123 -14.35 -9.73 22.21
N LYS A 124 -13.30 -8.93 22.05
CA LYS A 124 -13.07 -7.73 22.85
C LYS A 124 -13.92 -6.56 22.31
N LYS A 125 -14.61 -5.85 23.22
CA LYS A 125 -15.56 -4.79 22.85
C LYS A 125 -14.93 -3.70 21.97
N GLU A 126 -13.74 -3.22 22.31
CA GLU A 126 -13.04 -2.18 21.56
C GLU A 126 -12.66 -2.56 20.12
N PHE A 127 -12.64 -3.87 19.82
CA PHE A 127 -12.46 -4.38 18.46
C PHE A 127 -13.79 -4.78 17.84
N SER A 128 -14.69 -5.42 18.61
CA SER A 128 -16.02 -5.79 18.14
C SER A 128 -16.83 -4.59 17.64
N ASP A 129 -16.69 -3.43 18.32
CA ASP A 129 -17.36 -2.17 17.92
C ASP A 129 -16.85 -1.63 16.57
N THR A 130 -15.76 -2.18 16.03
CA THR A 130 -15.22 -1.81 14.70
C THR A 130 -15.64 -2.79 13.60
N LYS A 131 -16.64 -3.65 13.84
CA LYS A 131 -17.15 -4.59 12.85
C LYS A 131 -17.91 -3.85 11.74
N TYR A 132 -17.62 -4.21 10.49
CA TYR A 132 -18.42 -3.78 9.36
C TYR A 132 -19.78 -4.49 9.36
N SER A 133 -20.86 -3.73 9.20
CA SER A 133 -22.19 -4.29 8.97
C SER A 133 -22.24 -4.93 7.57
N GLU A 134 -22.79 -6.13 7.51
CA GLU A 134 -23.09 -6.77 6.23
C GLU A 134 -24.27 -6.02 5.58
N LYS A 135 -24.10 -5.74 4.29
CA LYS A 135 -25.14 -5.07 3.50
C LYS A 135 -26.23 -6.06 3.11
N THR A 136 -27.47 -5.65 3.22
CA THR A 136 -28.64 -6.46 2.86
C THR A 136 -28.91 -6.45 1.35
N ASN A 137 -29.63 -7.42 0.83
CA ASN A 137 -30.04 -7.44 -0.58
C ASN A 137 -30.93 -6.23 -0.95
N GLU A 138 -31.69 -5.68 -0.03
CA GLU A 138 -32.46 -4.45 -0.25
C GLU A 138 -31.55 -3.24 -0.44
N GLU A 139 -30.48 -3.12 0.36
CA GLU A 139 -29.48 -2.06 0.17
C GLU A 139 -28.79 -2.15 -1.19
N TYR A 140 -28.53 -3.36 -1.70
CA TYR A 140 -27.98 -3.52 -3.05
C TYR A 140 -29.00 -3.17 -4.16
N LYS A 141 -30.29 -3.41 -3.95
CA LYS A 141 -31.34 -2.96 -4.89
C LYS A 141 -31.45 -1.44 -4.93
N ASN A 142 -31.23 -0.77 -3.80
CA ASN A 142 -31.28 0.70 -3.67
C ASN A 142 -29.89 1.35 -3.77
N ILE A 143 -28.94 0.69 -4.42
CA ILE A 143 -27.53 1.08 -4.44
C ILE A 143 -27.29 2.48 -5.02
N GLU A 144 -28.10 2.92 -5.98
CA GLU A 144 -27.97 4.24 -6.57
C GLU A 144 -28.27 5.35 -5.55
N GLU A 145 -29.38 5.23 -4.78
CA GLU A 145 -29.74 6.18 -3.75
C GLU A 145 -28.68 6.25 -2.65
N ILE A 146 -28.22 5.06 -2.20
CA ILE A 146 -27.18 4.95 -1.17
C ILE A 146 -25.87 5.57 -1.68
N SER A 147 -25.47 5.25 -2.91
CA SER A 147 -24.26 5.80 -3.50
C SER A 147 -24.32 7.33 -3.61
N ASN A 148 -25.47 7.88 -3.98
CA ASN A 148 -25.67 9.32 -4.08
C ASN A 148 -25.61 9.97 -2.68
N SER A 149 -26.26 9.40 -1.65
CA SER A 149 -26.22 9.92 -0.29
C SER A 149 -24.79 9.89 0.29
N LEU A 150 -24.02 8.85 0.04
CA LEU A 150 -22.61 8.75 0.47
C LEU A 150 -21.72 9.80 -0.20
N CYS A 151 -22.04 10.20 -1.44
CA CYS A 151 -21.35 11.30 -2.11
C CYS A 151 -21.60 12.69 -1.49
N GLU A 152 -22.70 12.85 -0.75
CA GLU A 152 -23.09 14.12 -0.10
C GLU A 152 -22.54 14.28 1.32
N VAL A 153 -22.01 13.21 1.92
CA VAL A 153 -21.47 13.23 3.28
C VAL A 153 -20.28 14.20 3.36
N LYS A 154 -20.40 15.21 4.22
CA LYS A 154 -19.41 16.29 4.37
C LYS A 154 -18.48 16.14 5.55
N GLU A 155 -18.86 15.31 6.54
CA GLU A 155 -18.05 15.11 7.74
C GLU A 155 -17.09 13.93 7.56
N PHE A 156 -15.87 14.10 8.07
CA PHE A 156 -14.87 13.03 8.06
C PHE A 156 -15.01 12.20 9.32
N GLU A 157 -15.33 10.94 9.16
CA GLU A 157 -15.28 9.93 10.21
C GLU A 157 -14.26 8.84 9.85
N LEU A 158 -13.66 8.21 10.87
CA LEU A 158 -12.78 7.07 10.65
C LEU A 158 -13.62 5.84 10.31
N ASP A 159 -13.25 5.18 9.22
CA ASP A 159 -13.83 3.89 8.88
C ASP A 159 -13.58 2.84 9.98
N PRO A 160 -14.43 1.81 10.11
CA PRO A 160 -14.27 0.76 11.11
C PRO A 160 -12.88 0.13 11.15
N HIS A 161 -12.31 -0.22 10.00
CA HIS A 161 -10.95 -0.76 9.92
C HIS A 161 -9.86 0.22 10.37
N GLN A 162 -10.06 1.54 10.17
CA GLN A 162 -9.13 2.57 10.64
C GLN A 162 -9.18 2.70 12.16
N MET A 163 -10.37 2.57 12.74
CA MET A 163 -10.55 2.50 14.19
C MET A 163 -9.91 1.25 14.78
N PHE A 164 -10.11 0.08 14.14
CA PHE A 164 -9.47 -1.17 14.53
C PHE A 164 -7.96 -1.02 14.60
N VAL A 165 -7.32 -0.55 13.52
CA VAL A 165 -5.86 -0.37 13.44
C VAL A 165 -5.34 0.56 14.54
N ARG A 166 -6.03 1.68 14.77
CA ARG A 166 -5.71 2.63 15.85
C ARG A 166 -5.76 1.98 17.23
N ASN A 167 -6.83 1.22 17.51
CA ASN A 167 -7.02 0.55 18.80
C ASN A 167 -6.01 -0.59 18.97
N PHE A 168 -5.74 -1.37 17.90
CA PHE A 168 -4.87 -2.53 17.95
C PHE A 168 -3.40 -2.17 18.18
N LEU A 169 -2.86 -1.15 17.53
CA LEU A 169 -1.47 -0.73 17.69
C LEU A 169 -1.32 0.41 18.72
N SER A 170 -2.30 0.59 19.59
CA SER A 170 -2.25 1.50 20.72
C SER A 170 -1.15 1.08 21.72
N PHE A 171 -0.68 2.02 22.52
CA PHE A 171 0.23 1.71 23.63
C PHE A 171 -0.43 0.87 24.73
N GLN A 172 -1.76 0.85 24.76
CA GLN A 172 -2.57 0.07 25.71
C GLN A 172 -2.57 -1.42 25.41
N THR A 173 -2.21 -1.82 24.20
CA THR A 173 -2.10 -3.22 23.78
C THR A 173 -0.65 -3.69 23.78
N PRO A 174 -0.39 -5.00 23.97
CA PRO A 174 0.97 -5.55 23.96
C PRO A 174 1.55 -5.69 22.55
N TYR A 175 0.81 -5.34 21.49
CA TYR A 175 1.21 -5.57 20.11
C TYR A 175 2.10 -4.45 19.60
N ASN A 176 3.29 -4.81 19.07
CA ASN A 176 4.31 -3.85 18.66
C ASN A 176 4.43 -3.67 17.16
N SER A 177 3.87 -4.58 16.36
CA SER A 177 4.02 -4.56 14.92
C SER A 177 2.70 -4.87 14.22
N LEU A 178 2.44 -4.17 13.10
CA LEU A 178 1.28 -4.45 12.26
C LEU A 178 1.59 -4.10 10.80
N LEU A 179 1.21 -4.99 9.89
CA LEU A 179 1.20 -4.75 8.46
C LEU A 179 -0.23 -4.44 8.00
N LEU A 180 -0.45 -3.24 7.48
CA LEU A 180 -1.69 -2.88 6.80
C LEU A 180 -1.64 -3.39 5.36
N TYR A 181 -2.15 -4.59 5.14
CA TYR A 181 -2.39 -5.14 3.82
C TYR A 181 -3.76 -4.66 3.33
N HIS A 182 -3.88 -3.36 3.13
CA HIS A 182 -5.12 -2.71 2.74
C HIS A 182 -5.09 -2.39 1.24
N GLY A 183 -6.19 -2.66 0.55
CA GLY A 183 -6.34 -2.37 -0.87
C GLY A 183 -6.14 -0.90 -1.21
N LEU A 184 -6.06 -0.59 -2.51
CA LEU A 184 -5.95 0.78 -2.97
C LEU A 184 -7.24 1.54 -2.66
N GLY A 185 -7.11 2.81 -2.26
CA GLY A 185 -8.25 3.67 -1.94
C GLY A 185 -8.89 3.48 -0.56
N THR A 186 -8.43 2.57 0.29
CA THR A 186 -8.95 2.34 1.67
C THR A 186 -8.58 3.41 2.68
N GLY A 187 -7.81 4.43 2.31
CA GLY A 187 -7.37 5.43 3.28
C GLY A 187 -6.24 4.97 4.21
N LYS A 188 -5.31 4.09 3.75
CA LYS A 188 -4.13 3.64 4.51
C LYS A 188 -3.40 4.77 5.24
N THR A 189 -3.20 5.90 4.56
CA THR A 189 -2.56 7.09 5.14
C THR A 189 -3.33 7.62 6.34
N CYS A 190 -4.68 7.65 6.29
CA CYS A 190 -5.52 8.06 7.41
C CYS A 190 -5.47 7.04 8.56
N SER A 191 -5.46 5.74 8.27
CA SER A 191 -5.23 4.69 9.29
C SER A 191 -3.92 4.92 10.03
N ALA A 192 -2.82 5.16 9.27
CA ALA A 192 -1.51 5.43 9.85
C ALA A 192 -1.49 6.73 10.66
N ILE A 193 -2.14 7.79 10.19
CA ILE A 193 -2.26 9.06 10.93
C ILE A 193 -3.06 8.84 12.24
N GLY A 194 -4.11 8.01 12.22
CA GLY A 194 -4.86 7.64 13.41
C GLY A 194 -3.96 7.03 14.50
N VAL A 195 -3.11 6.06 14.12
CA VAL A 195 -2.10 5.46 15.02
C VAL A 195 -1.07 6.49 15.48
N CYS A 196 -0.58 7.33 14.55
CA CYS A 196 0.40 8.36 14.87
C CYS A 196 -0.14 9.35 15.90
N GLU A 197 -1.36 9.80 15.74
CA GLU A 197 -1.99 10.76 16.65
C GLU A 197 -2.33 10.15 18.01
N GLU A 198 -2.66 8.87 18.08
CA GLU A 198 -2.78 8.13 19.33
C GLU A 198 -1.44 8.05 20.05
N MET A 199 -0.39 7.66 19.33
CA MET A 199 0.98 7.59 19.88
C MET A 199 1.49 8.97 20.30
N ARG A 200 1.22 10.04 19.52
CA ARG A 200 1.63 11.41 19.88
C ARG A 200 0.98 11.85 21.20
N SER A 201 -0.30 11.54 21.37
CA SER A 201 -1.00 11.84 22.62
C SER A 201 -0.36 11.13 23.80
N TYR A 202 -0.04 9.85 23.66
CA TYR A 202 0.67 9.08 24.67
C TYR A 202 2.06 9.63 25.00
N LEU A 203 2.89 9.89 23.98
CA LEU A 203 4.24 10.44 24.19
C LEU A 203 4.20 11.78 24.92
N ASN A 204 3.26 12.66 24.58
CA ASN A 204 3.06 13.94 25.25
C ASN A 204 2.65 13.75 26.73
N GLN A 205 1.76 12.80 27.01
CA GLN A 205 1.31 12.50 28.37
C GLN A 205 2.44 11.93 29.25
N MET A 206 3.31 11.11 28.65
CA MET A 206 4.45 10.51 29.36
C MET A 206 5.67 11.45 29.43
N GLY A 207 5.59 12.66 28.84
CA GLY A 207 6.73 13.59 28.78
C GLY A 207 7.88 13.09 27.91
N ILE A 208 7.63 12.16 27.00
CA ILE A 208 8.65 11.58 26.12
C ILE A 208 8.82 12.46 24.87
N ASN A 209 9.93 13.17 24.77
CA ASN A 209 10.26 14.03 23.65
C ASN A 209 10.88 13.25 22.47
N LYS A 210 10.15 12.27 21.91
CA LYS A 210 10.57 11.51 20.72
C LYS A 210 9.59 11.73 19.57
N ARG A 211 10.12 12.14 18.41
CA ARG A 211 9.29 12.35 17.21
C ARG A 211 8.94 11.01 16.56
N ILE A 212 7.71 10.89 16.09
CA ILE A 212 7.26 9.77 15.24
C ILE A 212 8.02 9.83 13.92
N ILE A 213 8.55 8.70 13.46
CA ILE A 213 9.27 8.61 12.18
C ILE A 213 8.34 8.09 11.10
N ILE A 214 8.24 8.86 10.00
CA ILE A 214 7.52 8.44 8.79
C ILE A 214 8.54 8.26 7.67
N VAL A 215 8.66 7.03 7.18
CA VAL A 215 9.59 6.64 6.11
C VAL A 215 8.79 6.43 4.82
N ALA A 216 9.02 7.28 3.83
CA ALA A 216 8.30 7.25 2.56
C ALA A 216 9.07 7.96 1.45
N SER A 217 8.68 7.78 0.18
CA SER A 217 9.19 8.56 -0.94
C SER A 217 8.83 10.05 -0.79
N PRO A 218 9.58 10.99 -1.39
CA PRO A 218 9.32 12.45 -1.24
C PRO A 218 7.89 12.86 -1.58
N VAL A 219 7.31 12.27 -2.63
CA VAL A 219 5.92 12.56 -3.06
C VAL A 219 4.93 12.10 -2.01
N VAL A 220 5.12 10.90 -1.46
CA VAL A 220 4.27 10.33 -0.42
C VAL A 220 4.40 11.11 0.88
N GLN A 221 5.60 11.58 1.25
CA GLN A 221 5.79 12.47 2.41
C GLN A 221 4.98 13.76 2.28
N ALA A 222 4.95 14.35 1.08
CA ALA A 222 4.15 15.56 0.82
C ALA A 222 2.65 15.26 1.01
N ASN A 223 2.17 14.12 0.52
CA ASN A 223 0.79 13.68 0.71
C ASN A 223 0.47 13.44 2.20
N PHE A 224 1.34 12.76 2.96
CA PHE A 224 1.19 12.59 4.41
C PHE A 224 1.03 13.93 5.14
N LYS A 225 1.86 14.93 4.80
CA LYS A 225 1.77 16.27 5.39
C LYS A 225 0.44 16.95 5.07
N LEU A 226 -0.06 16.81 3.84
CA LEU A 226 -1.37 17.34 3.45
C LEU A 226 -2.52 16.63 4.16
N GLN A 227 -2.43 15.30 4.37
CA GLN A 227 -3.44 14.55 5.11
C GLN A 227 -3.42 14.84 6.62
N LEU A 228 -2.25 15.16 7.18
CA LEU A 228 -2.14 15.67 8.56
C LEU A 228 -2.75 17.06 8.67
N PHE A 229 -2.44 17.96 7.75
CA PHE A 229 -2.96 19.33 7.75
C PHE A 229 -2.91 19.96 6.36
N ASP A 230 -4.07 20.19 5.77
CA ASP A 230 -4.26 20.97 4.55
C ASP A 230 -4.93 22.29 4.90
N GLU A 231 -4.20 23.38 4.87
CA GLU A 231 -4.70 24.73 5.21
C GLU A 231 -5.83 25.19 4.30
N ARG A 232 -6.00 24.61 3.10
CA ARG A 232 -7.11 24.92 2.18
C ARG A 232 -8.44 24.34 2.69
N LYS A 233 -8.36 23.26 3.49
CA LYS A 233 -9.53 22.60 4.10
C LYS A 233 -9.94 23.20 5.43
N LEU A 234 -9.21 24.19 5.95
CA LEU A 234 -9.55 24.92 7.15
C LEU A 234 -10.65 25.94 6.81
N LYS A 235 -11.85 25.73 7.37
CA LYS A 235 -13.04 26.58 7.13
C LYS A 235 -13.60 27.09 8.44
N LYS A 236 -14.22 28.28 8.41
CA LYS A 236 -14.92 28.87 9.55
C LYS A 236 -16.43 28.62 9.39
N ILE A 237 -17.03 27.91 10.33
CA ILE A 237 -18.47 27.58 10.36
C ILE A 237 -19.03 28.07 11.69
N ASN A 238 -20.10 28.86 11.65
CA ASN A 238 -20.74 29.44 12.85
C ASN A 238 -19.75 30.18 13.78
N GLY A 239 -18.70 30.77 13.22
CA GLY A 239 -17.67 31.47 13.98
C GLY A 239 -16.52 30.60 14.50
N GLU A 240 -16.59 29.29 14.35
CA GLU A 240 -15.62 28.31 14.79
C GLU A 240 -14.80 27.73 13.62
N TRP A 241 -13.50 27.47 13.85
CA TRP A 241 -12.64 26.85 12.85
C TRP A 241 -12.84 25.34 12.82
N ASN A 242 -13.02 24.79 11.63
CA ASN A 242 -13.16 23.36 11.37
C ASN A 242 -12.18 22.90 10.30
N LEU A 243 -11.56 21.73 10.52
CA LEU A 243 -10.63 21.10 9.60
C LEU A 243 -11.20 19.79 9.07
N TYR A 244 -11.36 19.69 7.75
CA TYR A 244 -11.84 18.49 7.07
C TYR A 244 -10.65 17.64 6.60
N GLY A 245 -10.30 16.63 7.36
CA GLY A 245 -9.18 15.72 7.03
C GLY A 245 -8.99 14.62 8.07
N CYS A 246 -7.99 13.75 7.86
CA CYS A 246 -7.76 12.56 8.69
C CYS A 246 -7.56 12.85 10.19
N THR A 247 -7.16 14.05 10.56
CA THR A 247 -6.98 14.49 11.96
C THR A 247 -8.24 15.16 12.53
N GLY A 248 -9.24 15.45 11.68
CA GLY A 248 -10.40 16.24 12.08
C GLY A 248 -9.98 17.52 12.82
N ASN A 249 -10.75 17.90 13.82
CA ASN A 249 -10.51 19.11 14.63
C ASN A 249 -9.47 18.91 15.76
N LYS A 250 -8.73 17.79 15.81
CA LYS A 250 -7.83 17.45 16.93
C LYS A 250 -6.78 18.54 17.19
N PHE A 251 -6.10 19.02 16.16
CA PHE A 251 -5.10 20.10 16.30
C PHE A 251 -5.74 21.44 16.70
N ILE A 252 -6.93 21.72 16.18
CA ILE A 252 -7.66 22.94 16.54
C ILE A 252 -8.05 22.92 18.03
N LYS A 253 -8.57 21.79 18.51
CA LYS A 253 -8.92 21.59 19.92
C LYS A 253 -7.69 21.66 20.84
N GLU A 254 -6.52 21.18 20.37
CA GLU A 254 -5.26 21.28 21.12
C GLU A 254 -4.76 22.74 21.26
N ILE A 255 -4.90 23.54 20.20
CA ILE A 255 -4.49 24.96 20.17
C ILE A 255 -5.51 25.84 20.89
N ASN A 256 -6.78 25.53 20.75
CA ASN A 256 -7.92 26.31 21.27
C ASN A 256 -8.87 25.41 22.07
N PRO A 257 -8.45 24.87 23.21
CA PRO A 257 -9.26 23.97 24.02
C PRO A 257 -10.56 24.64 24.55
N MET A 258 -10.53 25.95 24.72
CA MET A 258 -11.67 26.75 25.20
C MET A 258 -12.63 27.21 24.10
N ASN A 259 -12.38 26.77 22.86
CA ASN A 259 -13.17 27.13 21.68
C ASN A 259 -13.39 28.65 21.49
N MET A 260 -12.37 29.46 21.81
CA MET A 260 -12.43 30.92 21.73
C MET A 260 -12.72 31.37 20.29
N LYS A 261 -13.74 32.19 20.13
CA LYS A 261 -14.07 32.86 18.85
C LYS A 261 -13.06 33.99 18.61
N GLY A 262 -12.60 34.17 17.39
CA GLY A 262 -11.73 35.31 17.01
C GLY A 262 -10.27 35.00 16.76
N LEU A 263 -9.84 33.73 16.86
CA LEU A 263 -8.50 33.35 16.45
C LEU A 263 -8.29 33.60 14.95
N GLU A 264 -7.18 34.24 14.62
CA GLU A 264 -6.78 34.50 13.23
C GLU A 264 -6.30 33.21 12.54
N ARG A 265 -6.70 33.04 11.27
CA ARG A 265 -6.32 31.87 10.44
C ARG A 265 -4.83 31.62 10.45
N ASP A 266 -4.02 32.66 10.25
CA ASP A 266 -2.58 32.55 10.11
C ASP A 266 -1.88 32.11 11.40
N LYS A 267 -2.40 32.50 12.55
CA LYS A 267 -1.92 32.03 13.86
C LYS A 267 -2.21 30.53 14.05
N ILE A 268 -3.41 30.07 13.71
CA ILE A 268 -3.78 28.65 13.77
C ILE A 268 -2.89 27.83 12.84
N VAL A 269 -2.76 28.23 11.58
CA VAL A 269 -1.92 27.55 10.57
C VAL A 269 -0.47 27.45 11.06
N LYS A 270 0.09 28.53 11.57
CA LYS A 270 1.47 28.58 12.10
C LYS A 270 1.67 27.63 13.30
N GLN A 271 0.71 27.60 14.21
CA GLN A 271 0.76 26.73 15.40
C GLN A 271 0.63 25.25 15.02
N ILE A 272 -0.31 24.89 14.13
CA ILE A 272 -0.45 23.50 13.65
C ILE A 272 0.83 23.03 12.95
N LYS A 273 1.38 23.83 12.04
CA LYS A 273 2.65 23.51 11.37
C LYS A 273 3.80 23.31 12.36
N ARG A 274 3.83 24.09 13.46
CA ARG A 274 4.80 23.93 14.55
C ARG A 274 4.62 22.59 15.28
N ILE A 275 3.40 22.25 15.68
CA ILE A 275 3.09 20.96 16.34
C ILE A 275 3.55 19.81 15.46
N ILE A 276 3.22 19.83 14.16
CA ILE A 276 3.62 18.77 13.22
C ILE A 276 5.15 18.67 13.14
N SER A 277 5.86 19.79 13.02
CA SER A 277 7.33 19.78 12.94
C SER A 277 8.02 19.28 14.19
N GLN A 278 7.42 19.51 15.36
CA GLN A 278 7.93 19.02 16.65
C GLN A 278 7.62 17.54 16.90
N SER A 279 6.48 17.04 16.39
CA SER A 279 5.99 15.68 16.65
C SER A 279 6.42 14.66 15.61
N TYR A 280 6.72 15.07 14.39
CA TYR A 280 6.99 14.18 13.26
C TYR A 280 8.37 14.38 12.65
N LEU A 281 8.97 13.30 12.18
CA LEU A 281 10.22 13.28 11.42
C LEU A 281 9.99 12.50 10.11
N PHE A 282 10.02 13.19 8.98
CA PHE A 282 9.84 12.60 7.64
C PHE A 282 11.20 12.29 7.03
N LEU A 283 11.40 11.05 6.60
CA LEU A 283 12.64 10.56 6.02
C LEU A 283 12.36 9.75 4.75
N GLY A 284 13.23 9.87 3.75
CA GLY A 284 13.27 8.92 2.65
C GLY A 284 13.95 7.63 3.10
N TYR A 285 13.78 6.52 2.34
CA TYR A 285 14.34 5.22 2.70
C TYR A 285 15.86 5.27 2.92
N ILE A 286 16.60 5.90 2.01
CA ILE A 286 18.06 6.07 2.13
C ILE A 286 18.43 6.99 3.31
N GLN A 287 17.67 8.07 3.52
CA GLN A 287 17.90 8.97 4.65
C GLN A 287 17.70 8.25 5.99
N PHE A 288 16.69 7.39 6.07
CA PHE A 288 16.44 6.57 7.25
C PHE A 288 17.57 5.56 7.50
N ALA A 289 18.03 4.86 6.46
CA ALA A 289 19.21 3.99 6.57
C ALA A 289 20.45 4.75 7.05
N ASN A 290 20.70 5.93 6.51
CA ASN A 290 21.82 6.79 6.92
C ASN A 290 21.67 7.28 8.37
N TYR A 291 20.43 7.54 8.82
CA TYR A 291 20.16 7.91 10.21
C TYR A 291 20.54 6.79 11.18
N ILE A 292 20.12 5.56 10.90
CA ILE A 292 20.50 4.37 11.67
C ILE A 292 22.01 4.15 11.64
N SER A 293 22.63 4.20 10.44
CA SER A 293 24.07 4.02 10.27
C SER A 293 24.89 5.01 11.08
N ARG A 294 24.53 6.31 11.09
CA ARG A 294 25.24 7.34 11.87
C ARG A 294 25.30 7.01 13.35
N ILE A 295 24.24 6.39 13.91
CA ILE A 295 24.22 5.98 15.29
C ILE A 295 25.17 4.80 15.52
N MET A 296 25.12 3.79 14.63
CA MET A 296 25.96 2.60 14.75
C MET A 296 27.44 2.90 14.52
N ASP A 297 27.76 3.74 13.52
CA ASP A 297 29.13 4.01 13.10
C ASP A 297 29.95 4.74 14.16
N LYS A 298 29.30 5.54 15.03
CA LYS A 298 29.96 6.16 16.20
C LYS A 298 30.66 5.15 17.11
N TYR A 299 30.18 3.90 17.13
CA TYR A 299 30.63 2.84 18.04
C TYR A 299 31.35 1.70 17.33
N LYS A 300 31.45 1.73 16.01
CA LYS A 300 32.24 0.75 15.23
C LYS A 300 33.73 1.04 15.27
N ILE A 301 34.12 2.31 15.45
CA ILE A 301 35.50 2.79 15.46
C ILE A 301 36.06 2.66 16.88
N GLY A 302 37.21 1.99 17.03
CA GLY A 302 37.90 1.84 18.31
C GLY A 302 38.61 0.47 18.44
N LYS A 303 39.50 0.34 19.42
CA LYS A 303 40.27 -0.89 19.71
C LYS A 303 39.53 -1.89 20.60
N ASP A 304 38.28 -1.64 20.95
CA ASP A 304 37.50 -2.53 21.80
C ASP A 304 37.20 -3.87 21.15
N ALA A 305 36.99 -4.89 21.96
CA ALA A 305 36.51 -6.18 21.51
C ALA A 305 35.12 -6.07 20.84
N ASP A 306 34.87 -6.87 19.81
CA ASP A 306 33.62 -6.82 19.03
C ASP A 306 32.34 -6.98 19.88
N SER A 307 32.41 -7.75 20.97
CA SER A 307 31.31 -7.89 21.92
C SER A 307 30.94 -6.57 22.64
N LYS A 308 31.96 -5.79 23.04
CA LYS A 308 31.75 -4.48 23.67
C LYS A 308 31.17 -3.45 22.68
N LYS A 309 31.69 -3.43 21.44
CA LYS A 309 31.16 -2.58 20.37
C LYS A 309 29.69 -2.88 20.11
N LYS A 310 29.34 -4.16 20.01
CA LYS A 310 27.96 -4.61 19.78
C LYS A 310 27.02 -4.18 20.90
N LEU A 311 27.42 -4.32 22.15
CA LEU A 311 26.64 -3.87 23.31
C LEU A 311 26.41 -2.34 23.30
N ARG A 312 27.45 -1.54 22.93
CA ARG A 312 27.33 -0.08 22.82
C ARG A 312 26.38 0.32 21.69
N ILE A 313 26.44 -0.35 20.53
CA ILE A 313 25.52 -0.14 19.42
C ILE A 313 24.09 -0.46 19.86
N GLN A 314 23.86 -1.60 20.52
CA GLN A 314 22.57 -1.98 21.06
C GLN A 314 22.01 -0.89 21.99
N LYS A 315 22.76 -0.48 23.02
CA LYS A 315 22.35 0.57 23.96
C LYS A 315 22.07 1.91 23.25
N ALA A 316 22.83 2.25 22.21
CA ALA A 316 22.63 3.49 21.46
C ALA A 316 21.37 3.46 20.61
N LEU A 317 21.09 2.34 19.94
CA LEU A 317 19.86 2.14 19.16
C LEU A 317 18.65 2.12 20.08
N ASP A 318 18.72 1.38 21.18
CA ASP A 318 17.64 1.31 22.15
C ASP A 318 17.32 2.71 22.75
N LYS A 319 18.33 3.44 23.21
CA LYS A 319 18.14 4.81 23.71
C LYS A 319 17.42 5.72 22.71
N GLU A 320 17.75 5.62 21.42
CA GLU A 320 17.18 6.48 20.37
C GLU A 320 15.78 6.05 19.97
N PHE A 321 15.56 4.73 19.81
CA PHE A 321 14.36 4.22 19.17
C PHE A 321 13.36 3.52 20.10
N SER A 322 13.70 3.18 21.35
CA SER A 322 12.73 2.62 22.30
C SER A 322 11.55 3.57 22.52
N ASN A 323 10.37 3.03 22.77
CA ASN A 323 9.13 3.78 22.94
C ASN A 323 8.86 4.78 21.78
N ARG A 324 9.17 4.38 20.55
CA ARG A 324 9.00 5.21 19.36
C ARG A 324 8.14 4.49 18.33
N LEU A 325 7.36 5.23 17.58
CA LEU A 325 6.61 4.70 16.43
C LEU A 325 7.39 5.00 15.15
N ILE A 326 7.58 3.95 14.35
CA ILE A 326 8.08 4.05 12.97
C ILE A 326 6.99 3.57 12.03
N VAL A 327 6.61 4.42 11.10
CA VAL A 327 5.68 4.13 10.00
C VAL A 327 6.48 4.02 8.72
N ILE A 328 6.32 2.91 8.00
CA ILE A 328 6.99 2.70 6.71
C ILE A 328 5.92 2.51 5.65
N ASP A 329 5.79 3.48 4.76
CA ASP A 329 4.87 3.38 3.63
C ASP A 329 5.53 2.68 2.46
N GLU A 330 4.73 1.94 1.67
CA GLU A 330 5.18 1.06 0.60
C GLU A 330 6.37 0.17 1.05
N ALA A 331 6.17 -0.54 2.18
CA ALA A 331 7.20 -1.33 2.86
C ALA A 331 7.87 -2.37 1.95
N HIS A 332 7.20 -2.82 0.89
CA HIS A 332 7.75 -3.71 -0.12
C HIS A 332 8.98 -3.12 -0.85
N ASN A 333 9.15 -1.78 -0.87
CA ASN A 333 10.31 -1.15 -1.50
C ASN A 333 11.63 -1.34 -0.73
N ILE A 334 11.59 -1.67 0.56
CA ILE A 334 12.81 -1.80 1.39
C ILE A 334 13.40 -3.21 1.33
N ARG A 335 12.58 -4.23 1.13
CA ARG A 335 12.93 -5.64 1.40
C ARG A 335 14.05 -6.23 0.54
N THR A 336 14.01 -6.00 -0.76
CA THR A 336 14.98 -6.58 -1.71
C THR A 336 15.05 -5.70 -2.94
N SER A 337 16.03 -4.87 -3.05
CA SER A 337 16.33 -4.28 -4.33
C SER A 337 17.69 -4.75 -4.78
N GLU A 338 17.86 -4.83 -6.07
CA GLU A 338 19.15 -5.03 -6.73
C GLU A 338 20.11 -3.86 -6.40
N SER A 339 19.59 -2.74 -5.86
CA SER A 339 20.40 -1.61 -5.48
C SER A 339 21.08 -1.85 -4.12
N LYS A 340 22.40 -1.63 -4.06
CA LYS A 340 23.20 -1.72 -2.83
C LYS A 340 22.65 -0.85 -1.68
N GLU A 341 22.04 0.28 -1.99
CA GLU A 341 21.51 1.23 -1.02
C GLU A 341 20.26 0.74 -0.29
N LEU A 342 19.33 0.14 -1.02
CA LEU A 342 18.11 -0.42 -0.41
C LEU A 342 18.39 -1.72 0.35
N LYS A 343 19.35 -2.52 -0.12
CA LYS A 343 19.86 -3.67 0.64
C LYS A 343 20.42 -3.23 2.00
N ARG A 344 21.20 -2.15 2.03
CA ARG A 344 21.69 -1.54 3.27
C ARG A 344 20.55 -1.05 4.17
N THR A 345 19.49 -0.52 3.58
CA THR A 345 18.30 -0.08 4.34
C THR A 345 17.62 -1.27 5.02
N SER A 346 17.44 -2.37 4.32
CA SER A 346 16.88 -3.62 4.85
C SER A 346 17.73 -4.19 6.00
N GLU A 347 19.03 -4.26 5.82
CA GLU A 347 19.97 -4.76 6.85
C GLU A 347 19.97 -3.88 8.11
N ASN A 348 19.98 -2.55 7.94
CA ASN A 348 19.95 -1.61 9.05
C ASN A 348 18.63 -1.69 9.83
N LEU A 349 17.51 -1.86 9.14
CA LEU A 349 16.20 -2.01 9.76
C LEU A 349 16.10 -3.31 10.57
N LEU A 350 16.60 -4.42 10.03
CA LEU A 350 16.68 -5.69 10.77
C LEU A 350 17.55 -5.59 12.03
N GLN A 351 18.66 -4.84 11.96
CA GLN A 351 19.49 -4.60 13.15
C GLN A 351 18.77 -3.70 14.15
N LEU A 352 18.06 -2.69 13.70
CA LEU A 352 17.28 -1.79 14.54
C LEU A 352 16.25 -2.57 15.36
N VAL A 353 15.38 -3.34 14.73
CA VAL A 353 14.32 -4.11 15.43
C VAL A 353 14.90 -5.21 16.34
N LYS A 354 16.11 -5.71 16.01
CA LYS A 354 16.80 -6.70 16.85
C LYS A 354 17.35 -6.12 18.17
N TYR A 355 17.68 -4.85 18.20
CA TYR A 355 18.40 -4.23 19.29
C TYR A 355 17.59 -3.17 20.05
N THR A 356 16.35 -2.93 19.65
CA THR A 356 15.50 -1.93 20.28
C THR A 356 14.31 -2.62 20.96
N ASP A 357 14.08 -2.31 22.22
CA ASP A 357 12.92 -2.77 22.95
C ASP A 357 11.76 -1.76 22.83
N SER A 358 10.51 -2.25 22.93
CA SER A 358 9.30 -1.40 22.92
C SER A 358 9.17 -0.49 21.68
N LEU A 359 9.68 -0.92 20.54
CA LEU A 359 9.53 -0.22 19.27
C LEU A 359 8.17 -0.57 18.65
N LYS A 360 7.34 0.45 18.35
CA LYS A 360 6.11 0.25 17.58
C LYS A 360 6.43 0.39 16.09
N LEU A 361 6.03 -0.61 15.29
CA LEU A 361 6.31 -0.69 13.85
C LEU A 361 5.02 -0.84 13.06
N LEU A 362 4.70 0.14 12.23
CA LEU A 362 3.56 0.12 11.33
C LEU A 362 4.04 0.09 9.88
N LEU A 363 3.74 -1.00 9.20
CA LEU A 363 4.08 -1.22 7.80
C LEU A 363 2.83 -1.03 6.94
N LEU A 364 2.94 -0.26 5.87
CA LEU A 364 1.85 0.00 4.93
C LEU A 364 2.21 -0.58 3.57
N SER A 365 1.35 -1.40 3.00
CA SER A 365 1.47 -1.84 1.61
C SER A 365 0.13 -2.35 1.07
N ALA A 366 -0.21 -1.99 -0.16
CA ALA A 366 -1.29 -2.65 -0.90
C ALA A 366 -0.82 -3.95 -1.56
N THR A 367 0.49 -4.11 -1.70
CA THR A 367 1.14 -5.22 -2.43
C THR A 367 2.38 -5.70 -1.67
N PRO A 368 2.21 -6.33 -0.48
CA PRO A 368 3.34 -6.77 0.34
C PRO A 368 4.23 -7.81 -0.36
N MET A 369 3.68 -8.54 -1.32
CA MET A 369 4.35 -9.43 -2.26
C MET A 369 4.28 -8.79 -3.65
N PHE A 370 5.34 -8.10 -4.07
CA PHE A 370 5.31 -7.31 -5.30
C PHE A 370 5.64 -8.17 -6.55
N ASP A 371 6.70 -8.98 -6.49
CA ASP A 371 7.17 -9.81 -7.61
C ASP A 371 7.04 -11.32 -7.32
N LYS A 372 7.26 -11.75 -6.09
CA LYS A 372 7.22 -13.16 -5.69
C LYS A 372 6.53 -13.36 -4.34
N ALA A 373 5.81 -14.46 -4.20
CA ALA A 373 5.11 -14.83 -2.97
C ALA A 373 6.03 -14.91 -1.72
N LYS A 374 7.27 -15.40 -1.90
CA LYS A 374 8.24 -15.54 -0.81
C LYS A 374 8.73 -14.22 -0.19
N GLU A 375 8.45 -13.11 -0.80
CA GLU A 375 8.81 -11.79 -0.28
C GLU A 375 8.12 -11.46 1.05
N ILE A 376 6.98 -12.08 1.34
CA ILE A 376 6.28 -11.91 2.63
C ILE A 376 7.14 -12.35 3.82
N VAL A 377 8.04 -13.32 3.62
CA VAL A 377 8.91 -13.86 4.68
C VAL A 377 9.77 -12.77 5.32
N TRP A 378 10.29 -11.85 4.52
CA TRP A 378 11.09 -10.74 5.05
C TRP A 378 10.27 -9.79 5.93
N LEU A 379 9.05 -9.44 5.50
CA LEU A 379 8.15 -8.57 6.27
C LEU A 379 7.74 -9.23 7.59
N LEU A 380 7.38 -10.52 7.55
CA LEU A 380 7.05 -11.28 8.75
C LEU A 380 8.25 -11.39 9.69
N ASN A 381 9.45 -11.64 9.17
CA ASN A 381 10.65 -11.69 9.99
C ASN A 381 10.95 -10.37 10.68
N LEU A 382 10.74 -9.24 10.00
CA LEU A 382 10.91 -7.92 10.60
C LEU A 382 10.02 -7.74 11.84
N MET A 383 8.74 -8.11 11.72
CA MET A 383 7.75 -8.00 12.80
C MET A 383 7.99 -9.04 13.91
N ASN A 384 8.27 -10.30 13.54
CA ASN A 384 8.57 -11.35 14.52
C ASN A 384 9.82 -11.05 15.35
N ILE A 385 10.89 -10.50 14.74
CA ILE A 385 12.10 -10.10 15.45
C ILE A 385 11.82 -8.96 16.42
N ASN A 386 10.99 -7.98 16.01
CA ASN A 386 10.58 -6.86 16.86
C ASN A 386 9.86 -7.34 18.14
N ASP A 387 9.09 -8.43 18.05
CA ASP A 387 8.40 -9.06 19.18
C ASP A 387 9.18 -10.21 19.81
N ASN A 388 10.51 -10.28 19.58
CA ASN A 388 11.40 -11.32 20.10
C ASN A 388 11.00 -12.77 19.72
N ARG A 389 10.28 -12.94 18.60
CA ARG A 389 9.93 -14.24 18.02
C ARG A 389 10.99 -14.70 17.01
N PHE A 390 11.08 -16.02 16.78
CA PHE A 390 12.06 -16.58 15.85
C PHE A 390 11.74 -16.21 14.41
N ARG A 391 12.79 -15.90 13.67
CA ARG A 391 12.72 -15.74 12.23
C ARG A 391 12.63 -17.09 11.52
N ILE A 392 12.10 -17.08 10.32
CA ILE A 392 11.98 -18.19 9.39
C ILE A 392 12.78 -17.90 8.12
N SER A 393 13.16 -18.95 7.37
CA SER A 393 13.76 -18.80 6.04
C SER A 393 12.70 -19.05 4.95
N GLU A 394 12.96 -18.57 3.75
CA GLU A 394 12.09 -18.83 2.60
C GLU A 394 11.94 -20.34 2.34
N SER A 395 13.03 -21.12 2.49
CA SER A 395 13.05 -22.58 2.32
C SER A 395 12.29 -23.38 3.41
N ASP A 396 11.86 -22.72 4.48
CA ASP A 396 11.00 -23.33 5.49
C ASP A 396 9.54 -23.35 5.05
N ILE A 397 9.15 -22.35 4.24
CA ILE A 397 7.77 -22.15 3.78
C ILE A 397 7.60 -22.64 2.36
N PHE A 398 8.56 -22.38 1.47
CA PHE A 398 8.44 -22.63 0.05
C PHE A 398 9.44 -23.69 -0.45
N ASP A 399 9.02 -24.45 -1.45
CA ASP A 399 9.86 -25.35 -2.24
C ASP A 399 10.63 -24.59 -3.34
N ALA A 400 11.36 -25.32 -4.19
CA ALA A 400 12.12 -24.74 -5.30
C ALA A 400 11.25 -24.10 -6.39
N ASN A 401 9.98 -24.49 -6.48
CA ASN A 401 9.00 -23.99 -7.45
C ASN A 401 8.10 -22.85 -6.89
N ASP A 402 8.48 -22.27 -5.74
CA ASP A 402 7.73 -21.25 -5.02
C ASP A 402 6.31 -21.70 -4.55
N ASN A 403 6.04 -23.01 -4.45
CA ASN A 403 4.85 -23.57 -3.81
C ASN A 403 5.09 -23.80 -2.32
N PHE A 404 4.01 -23.94 -1.54
CA PHE A 404 4.13 -24.30 -0.13
C PHE A 404 4.83 -25.65 0.04
N LYS A 405 5.80 -25.69 0.95
CA LYS A 405 6.54 -26.89 1.28
C LYS A 405 5.63 -27.94 1.91
N ARG A 406 5.75 -29.20 1.44
CA ARG A 406 5.04 -30.35 1.97
C ARG A 406 6.01 -31.30 2.63
N ASP A 407 5.54 -32.04 3.64
CA ASP A 407 6.32 -33.14 4.23
C ASP A 407 6.26 -34.41 3.35
N GLU A 408 6.93 -35.47 3.80
CA GLU A 408 6.95 -36.77 3.11
C GLU A 408 5.54 -37.44 3.02
N LYS A 409 4.59 -37.00 3.83
CA LYS A 409 3.21 -37.48 3.83
C LYS A 409 2.27 -36.62 2.99
N GLY A 410 2.80 -35.57 2.35
CA GLY A 410 2.06 -34.62 1.54
C GLY A 410 1.32 -33.53 2.35
N ILE A 411 1.55 -33.43 3.67
CA ILE A 411 0.98 -32.40 4.53
C ILE A 411 1.65 -31.05 4.24
N ASN A 412 0.86 -29.99 4.19
CA ASN A 412 1.31 -28.63 3.85
C ASN A 412 1.94 -27.91 5.06
N ILE A 413 3.17 -28.29 5.42
CA ILE A 413 3.90 -27.73 6.58
C ILE A 413 4.31 -26.27 6.38
N GLY A 414 4.52 -25.85 5.11
CA GLY A 414 4.90 -24.47 4.80
C GLY A 414 3.77 -23.48 5.08
N GLU A 415 2.54 -23.83 4.71
CA GLU A 415 1.37 -23.00 4.99
C GLU A 415 1.11 -22.86 6.49
N GLU A 416 1.16 -23.99 7.24
CA GLU A 416 0.98 -23.97 8.70
C GLU A 416 2.00 -23.05 9.39
N LEU A 417 3.26 -23.11 8.97
CA LEU A 417 4.32 -22.26 9.52
C LEU A 417 4.09 -20.78 9.16
N LEU A 418 3.65 -20.49 7.93
CA LEU A 418 3.31 -19.12 7.51
C LEU A 418 2.19 -18.56 8.39
N ILE A 419 1.11 -19.32 8.59
CA ILE A 419 -0.03 -18.94 9.44
C ILE A 419 0.45 -18.62 10.85
N GLN A 420 1.21 -19.53 11.46
CA GLN A 420 1.73 -19.35 12.83
C GLN A 420 2.56 -18.07 12.97
N LYS A 421 3.31 -17.67 11.93
CA LYS A 421 4.16 -16.48 11.94
C LYS A 421 3.44 -15.20 11.53
N ALA A 422 2.27 -15.31 10.90
CA ALA A 422 1.46 -14.18 10.46
C ALA A 422 0.40 -13.76 11.49
N ILE A 423 0.00 -14.66 12.40
CA ILE A 423 -1.03 -14.39 13.43
C ILE A 423 -0.66 -13.11 14.20
N GLY A 424 -1.62 -12.18 14.30
CA GLY A 424 -1.49 -10.92 15.03
C GLY A 424 -0.71 -9.82 14.30
N TYR A 425 -0.22 -10.07 13.08
CA TYR A 425 0.57 -9.09 12.32
C TYR A 425 -0.09 -8.54 11.07
N ILE A 426 -1.18 -9.12 10.60
CA ILE A 426 -1.83 -8.74 9.36
C ILE A 426 -3.20 -8.14 9.65
N SER A 427 -3.44 -6.92 9.20
CA SER A 427 -4.77 -6.33 9.04
C SER A 427 -5.09 -6.30 7.56
N TYR A 428 -6.23 -6.84 7.15
CA TYR A 428 -6.64 -6.90 5.77
C TYR A 428 -7.98 -6.23 5.53
N VAL A 429 -7.99 -5.30 4.58
CA VAL A 429 -9.22 -4.68 4.07
C VAL A 429 -9.15 -4.57 2.56
N ARG A 430 -10.22 -4.98 1.91
CA ARG A 430 -10.42 -4.76 0.50
C ARG A 430 -10.71 -3.29 0.22
N GLY A 431 -10.10 -2.71 -0.84
CA GLY A 431 -10.32 -1.31 -1.19
C GLY A 431 -11.69 -1.07 -1.80
N GLU A 432 -12.01 -1.81 -2.84
CA GLU A 432 -13.16 -1.52 -3.68
C GLU A 432 -14.48 -2.01 -3.09
N ASN A 433 -15.50 -1.16 -3.22
CA ASN A 433 -16.87 -1.49 -2.90
C ASN A 433 -17.81 -0.85 -3.94
N PRO A 434 -18.97 -1.44 -4.25
CA PRO A 434 -19.84 -0.98 -5.32
C PRO A 434 -20.61 0.32 -4.99
N PHE A 435 -20.60 0.80 -3.73
CA PHE A 435 -21.33 1.98 -3.29
C PHE A 435 -20.55 3.27 -3.51
N THR A 436 -19.22 3.23 -3.37
CA THR A 436 -18.38 4.45 -3.36
C THR A 436 -17.25 4.43 -4.38
N PHE A 437 -17.00 3.28 -5.02
CA PHE A 437 -15.99 3.15 -6.08
C PHE A 437 -16.65 3.05 -7.44
N PRO A 438 -15.99 3.55 -8.52
CA PRO A 438 -16.45 3.32 -9.87
C PRO A 438 -16.30 1.84 -10.24
N TYR A 439 -17.21 1.34 -11.06
CA TYR A 439 -17.16 -0.03 -11.60
C TYR A 439 -16.00 -0.20 -12.57
N ARG A 440 -15.24 -1.28 -12.43
CA ARG A 440 -14.23 -1.68 -13.41
C ARG A 440 -14.92 -2.40 -14.58
N ILE A 441 -14.86 -1.81 -15.76
CA ILE A 441 -15.43 -2.37 -16.97
C ILE A 441 -14.29 -2.85 -17.88
N TRP A 442 -14.31 -4.13 -18.21
CA TRP A 442 -13.33 -4.76 -19.08
C TRP A 442 -13.88 -4.91 -20.50
N PRO A 443 -13.05 -5.00 -21.55
CA PRO A 443 -13.48 -5.14 -22.95
C PRO A 443 -14.50 -6.26 -23.18
N GLU A 444 -14.41 -7.38 -22.46
CA GLU A 444 -15.40 -8.47 -22.50
C GLU A 444 -16.82 -8.01 -22.09
N ASN A 445 -16.95 -7.02 -21.21
CA ASN A 445 -18.24 -6.62 -20.63
C ASN A 445 -19.16 -5.96 -21.66
N TRP A 446 -18.60 -5.33 -22.69
CA TRP A 446 -19.40 -4.75 -23.80
C TRP A 446 -19.19 -5.45 -25.13
N GLY A 447 -18.57 -6.65 -25.11
CA GLY A 447 -18.41 -7.46 -26.31
C GLY A 447 -17.39 -6.91 -27.31
N ASN A 448 -16.29 -6.28 -26.83
CA ASN A 448 -15.24 -5.77 -27.71
C ASN A 448 -14.61 -6.94 -28.51
N PRO A 449 -14.61 -6.90 -29.83
CA PRO A 449 -14.12 -8.02 -30.68
C PRO A 449 -12.64 -8.29 -30.52
N ASP A 450 -11.85 -7.32 -30.04
CA ASP A 450 -10.41 -7.45 -29.83
C ASP A 450 -10.05 -7.99 -28.42
N SER A 451 -11.03 -8.15 -27.53
CA SER A 451 -10.84 -8.85 -26.24
C SER A 451 -10.38 -10.28 -26.45
N ILE A 452 -9.30 -10.71 -25.79
CA ILE A 452 -8.80 -12.10 -25.84
C ILE A 452 -9.91 -13.10 -25.50
N LYS A 453 -10.78 -12.78 -24.56
CA LYS A 453 -11.88 -13.65 -24.14
C LYS A 453 -12.96 -13.79 -25.20
N ILE A 454 -13.29 -12.70 -25.88
CA ILE A 454 -14.24 -12.69 -26.98
C ILE A 454 -13.64 -13.38 -28.21
N LYS A 455 -12.39 -13.03 -28.59
CA LYS A 455 -11.66 -13.69 -29.71
C LYS A 455 -11.56 -15.21 -29.48
N THR A 456 -11.24 -15.66 -28.29
CA THR A 456 -11.12 -17.09 -27.98
C THR A 456 -12.46 -17.80 -28.10
N LYS A 457 -13.58 -17.20 -27.68
CA LYS A 457 -14.93 -17.72 -27.90
C LYS A 457 -15.30 -17.79 -29.38
N ALA A 458 -14.76 -16.86 -30.19
CA ALA A 458 -14.93 -16.82 -31.62
C ALA A 458 -13.98 -17.76 -32.39
N GLY A 459 -13.16 -18.58 -31.70
CA GLY A 459 -12.27 -19.57 -32.31
C GLY A 459 -10.82 -19.13 -32.50
N TRP A 460 -10.43 -17.94 -32.02
CA TRP A 460 -9.03 -17.54 -32.02
C TRP A 460 -8.22 -18.45 -31.08
N LYS A 461 -7.05 -18.89 -31.54
CA LYS A 461 -6.15 -19.76 -30.78
C LYS A 461 -4.99 -18.93 -30.23
N TYR A 462 -4.63 -19.18 -28.99
CA TYR A 462 -3.42 -18.61 -28.40
C TYR A 462 -2.17 -19.12 -29.13
N PRO A 463 -1.10 -18.31 -29.31
CA PRO A 463 0.16 -18.75 -29.91
C PRO A 463 0.74 -19.99 -29.23
N GLU A 464 1.40 -20.84 -30.02
CA GLU A 464 1.89 -22.13 -29.54
C GLU A 464 3.29 -22.04 -28.94
N GLU A 465 4.12 -21.09 -29.39
CA GLU A 465 5.54 -20.98 -29.05
C GLU A 465 5.89 -19.59 -28.53
N GLN A 466 6.83 -19.54 -27.59
CA GLN A 466 7.51 -18.30 -27.19
C GLN A 466 8.52 -17.84 -28.27
N ILE A 467 9.05 -16.61 -28.14
CA ILE A 467 10.07 -16.09 -29.09
C ILE A 467 11.36 -16.93 -29.13
N ASN A 468 11.62 -17.77 -28.12
CA ASN A 468 12.75 -18.70 -28.05
C ASN A 468 12.36 -20.14 -28.41
N SER A 469 11.25 -20.34 -29.10
CA SER A 469 10.70 -21.63 -29.53
C SER A 469 10.36 -22.59 -28.37
N THR A 470 10.23 -22.11 -27.16
CA THR A 470 9.72 -22.91 -26.05
C THR A 470 8.20 -23.06 -26.20
N PRO A 471 7.63 -24.29 -26.14
CA PRO A 471 6.19 -24.49 -26.20
C PRO A 471 5.46 -23.78 -25.05
N ILE A 472 4.28 -23.24 -25.35
CA ILE A 472 3.41 -22.60 -24.35
C ILE A 472 2.42 -23.64 -23.85
N ILE A 473 2.58 -24.05 -22.59
CA ILE A 473 1.70 -25.05 -21.95
C ILE A 473 0.48 -24.34 -21.35
N GLU A 474 0.67 -23.19 -20.73
CA GLU A 474 -0.38 -22.44 -20.04
C GLU A 474 -0.54 -21.06 -20.66
N PRO A 475 -1.59 -20.83 -21.48
CA PRO A 475 -1.91 -19.51 -22.02
C PRO A 475 -2.47 -18.58 -20.92
N ILE A 476 -2.69 -17.30 -21.27
CA ILE A 476 -3.44 -16.36 -20.39
C ILE A 476 -4.86 -16.90 -20.19
N LYS A 477 -5.29 -17.02 -18.93
CA LYS A 477 -6.59 -17.60 -18.54
C LYS A 477 -7.60 -16.56 -18.02
N HIS A 478 -7.12 -15.60 -17.23
CA HIS A 478 -7.99 -14.74 -16.42
C HIS A 478 -7.98 -13.28 -16.86
N LEU A 479 -6.82 -12.76 -17.30
CA LEU A 479 -6.74 -11.38 -17.77
C LEU A 479 -7.52 -11.16 -19.06
N ASP A 480 -8.20 -10.03 -19.16
CA ASP A 480 -8.80 -9.57 -20.41
C ASP A 480 -7.84 -8.59 -21.11
N VAL A 481 -7.17 -9.06 -22.13
CA VAL A 481 -6.17 -8.31 -22.91
C VAL A 481 -6.75 -8.04 -24.29
N LEU A 482 -6.62 -6.80 -24.77
CA LEU A 482 -6.92 -6.46 -26.16
C LEU A 482 -5.80 -6.95 -27.09
N ILE A 483 -6.14 -7.78 -28.02
CA ILE A 483 -5.22 -8.38 -28.99
C ILE A 483 -5.31 -7.63 -30.32
N LEU A 484 -4.33 -6.75 -30.54
CA LEU A 484 -4.26 -5.95 -31.77
C LEU A 484 -3.18 -6.53 -32.69
N PRO A 485 -3.53 -6.81 -33.98
CA PRO A 485 -2.54 -7.25 -34.97
C PRO A 485 -1.58 -6.11 -35.32
N ILE A 486 -0.30 -6.42 -35.45
CA ILE A 486 0.63 -5.51 -36.14
C ILE A 486 0.73 -5.88 -37.58
N ARG A 487 0.95 -4.87 -38.39
CA ARG A 487 1.01 -5.02 -39.86
C ARG A 487 2.02 -4.04 -40.46
N ASN A 488 2.32 -4.22 -41.73
CA ASN A 488 3.10 -3.26 -42.52
C ASN A 488 4.48 -2.94 -41.90
N GLU A 489 4.79 -1.66 -41.80
CA GLU A 489 6.07 -1.14 -41.30
C GLU A 489 6.35 -1.58 -39.82
N GLN A 490 5.29 -1.65 -39.01
CA GLN A 490 5.44 -2.05 -37.60
C GLN A 490 5.89 -3.50 -37.50
N GLU A 491 5.33 -4.40 -38.29
CA GLU A 491 5.70 -5.81 -38.28
C GLU A 491 7.10 -6.03 -38.84
N THR A 492 7.41 -5.41 -40.00
CA THR A 492 8.73 -5.49 -40.62
C THR A 492 9.81 -4.99 -39.67
N GLY A 493 9.57 -3.84 -39.01
CA GLY A 493 10.48 -3.26 -38.04
C GLY A 493 10.63 -4.12 -36.78
N TYR A 494 9.54 -4.65 -36.24
CA TYR A 494 9.59 -5.56 -35.07
C TYR A 494 10.36 -6.84 -35.36
N ASN A 495 10.11 -7.49 -36.49
CA ASN A 495 10.83 -8.70 -36.89
C ASN A 495 12.33 -8.45 -37.07
N TYR A 496 12.69 -7.29 -37.62
CA TYR A 496 14.10 -6.89 -37.72
C TYR A 496 14.74 -6.73 -36.34
N VAL A 497 14.07 -6.02 -35.40
CA VAL A 497 14.55 -5.84 -34.03
C VAL A 497 14.67 -7.20 -33.32
N LEU A 498 13.69 -8.10 -33.51
CA LEU A 498 13.71 -9.45 -32.95
C LEU A 498 14.91 -10.27 -33.45
N GLN A 499 15.15 -10.27 -34.77
CA GLN A 499 16.29 -10.93 -35.38
C GLN A 499 17.61 -10.41 -34.81
N LYS A 500 17.81 -9.07 -34.79
CA LYS A 500 19.05 -8.46 -34.26
C LYS A 500 19.21 -8.68 -32.74
N THR A 501 18.11 -8.79 -32.00
CA THR A 501 18.13 -9.14 -30.57
C THR A 501 18.56 -10.59 -30.36
N LYS A 502 18.08 -11.53 -31.19
CA LYS A 502 18.50 -12.94 -31.19
C LYS A 502 19.97 -13.12 -31.58
N GLU A 503 20.44 -12.38 -32.59
CA GLU A 503 21.86 -12.39 -32.98
C GLU A 503 22.78 -11.88 -31.85
N ALA A 504 22.35 -10.82 -31.13
CA ALA A 504 23.11 -10.25 -30.01
C ALA A 504 23.05 -11.10 -28.73
N ASN A 505 22.03 -11.94 -28.57
CA ASN A 505 21.76 -12.75 -27.38
C ASN A 505 21.44 -14.20 -27.81
N PRO A 506 22.45 -15.03 -28.10
CA PRO A 506 22.23 -16.41 -28.58
C PRO A 506 21.35 -17.26 -27.62
N ILE A 507 21.33 -16.95 -26.33
CA ILE A 507 20.49 -17.60 -25.33
C ILE A 507 18.98 -17.51 -25.68
N LEU A 508 18.55 -16.51 -26.45
CA LEU A 508 17.17 -16.40 -26.95
C LEU A 508 16.85 -17.39 -28.09
N ASN A 509 17.82 -18.14 -28.57
CA ASN A 509 17.60 -19.19 -29.58
C ASN A 509 17.47 -20.58 -28.94
N GLU A 510 17.71 -20.71 -27.63
CA GLU A 510 17.61 -21.98 -26.91
C GLU A 510 16.27 -22.09 -26.17
N PRO A 511 15.55 -23.22 -26.34
CA PRO A 511 14.35 -23.48 -25.57
C PRO A 511 14.71 -23.59 -24.07
N ARG A 512 14.26 -22.62 -23.27
CA ARG A 512 14.44 -22.61 -21.80
C ARG A 512 13.34 -21.78 -21.13
N GLU A 513 13.01 -22.12 -19.91
CA GLU A 513 12.12 -21.29 -19.12
C GLU A 513 12.78 -19.94 -18.75
N GLY A 514 12.04 -18.88 -19.00
CA GLY A 514 12.37 -17.50 -18.65
C GLY A 514 13.32 -16.82 -19.67
N ILE A 515 12.94 -15.62 -20.05
CA ILE A 515 13.68 -14.72 -20.94
C ILE A 515 14.30 -13.60 -20.12
N GLN A 516 15.58 -13.28 -20.35
CA GLN A 516 16.23 -12.16 -19.64
C GLN A 516 15.58 -10.84 -19.98
N TYR A 517 15.17 -10.10 -18.96
CA TYR A 517 14.42 -8.84 -19.10
C TYR A 517 15.19 -7.76 -19.88
N THR A 518 16.50 -7.67 -19.72
CA THR A 518 17.35 -6.71 -20.44
C THR A 518 17.40 -6.97 -21.93
N ALA A 519 17.31 -8.23 -22.34
CA ALA A 519 17.34 -8.61 -23.76
C ALA A 519 16.08 -8.20 -24.53
N ILE A 520 14.94 -8.11 -23.87
CA ILE A 520 13.64 -7.82 -24.50
C ILE A 520 13.21 -6.35 -24.44
N GLU A 521 14.05 -5.47 -23.89
CA GLU A 521 13.72 -4.06 -23.66
C GLU A 521 13.41 -3.31 -24.98
N GLY A 522 14.18 -3.58 -26.02
CA GLY A 522 13.94 -3.03 -27.36
C GLY A 522 12.66 -3.54 -28.00
N LEU A 523 12.37 -4.83 -27.82
CA LEU A 523 11.17 -5.47 -28.37
C LEU A 523 9.88 -4.90 -27.78
N LYS A 524 9.88 -4.60 -26.45
CA LYS A 524 8.73 -3.96 -25.78
C LYS A 524 8.42 -2.59 -26.40
N GLN A 525 9.44 -1.76 -26.60
CA GLN A 525 9.27 -0.43 -27.18
C GLN A 525 8.89 -0.49 -28.66
N ALA A 526 9.39 -1.46 -29.41
CA ALA A 526 9.05 -1.68 -30.81
C ALA A 526 7.57 -2.04 -31.01
N LEU A 527 6.95 -2.78 -30.06
CA LEU A 527 5.52 -3.05 -30.07
C LEU A 527 4.67 -1.85 -29.63
N ASN A 528 5.25 -0.83 -29.02
CA ASN A 528 4.54 0.43 -28.76
C ASN A 528 4.54 1.31 -30.01
N PHE A 529 5.73 1.56 -30.57
CA PHE A 529 5.90 2.38 -31.76
C PHE A 529 7.20 2.01 -32.49
N ILE A 530 7.10 1.77 -33.79
CA ILE A 530 8.24 1.60 -34.69
C ILE A 530 8.50 2.90 -35.46
N TYR A 531 9.72 3.41 -35.33
CA TYR A 531 10.20 4.52 -36.18
C TYR A 531 10.70 3.99 -37.53
N PRO A 532 10.29 4.58 -38.63
CA PRO A 532 10.63 4.06 -39.96
C PRO A 532 12.10 4.20 -40.31
N HIS A 533 12.61 3.26 -41.15
CA HIS A 533 13.97 3.25 -41.61
C HIS A 533 14.07 2.68 -43.03
N THR A 534 14.84 3.37 -43.91
CA THR A 534 14.96 2.99 -45.34
C THR A 534 15.89 1.79 -45.59
N LYS A 535 16.69 1.39 -44.58
CA LYS A 535 17.70 0.34 -44.72
C LYS A 535 17.46 -0.76 -43.69
N LEU A 536 16.57 -1.69 -44.03
CA LEU A 536 16.34 -2.92 -43.24
C LEU A 536 16.95 -4.16 -43.90
N ASP A 537 17.92 -3.96 -44.80
CA ASP A 537 18.57 -4.99 -45.61
C ASP A 537 19.64 -5.83 -44.86
N GLY A 538 19.86 -5.56 -43.59
CA GLY A 538 20.77 -6.33 -42.73
C GLY A 538 22.24 -5.97 -42.80
N LYS A 539 22.68 -5.11 -43.67
CA LYS A 539 24.08 -4.71 -43.82
C LYS A 539 24.62 -3.91 -42.62
N GLU A 540 23.75 -3.08 -42.01
CA GLU A 540 24.07 -2.27 -40.83
C GLU A 540 23.09 -2.63 -39.73
N ASN A 541 23.55 -2.74 -38.47
CA ASN A 541 22.64 -2.96 -37.32
C ASN A 541 21.96 -1.63 -36.93
N VAL A 542 20.78 -1.38 -37.48
CA VAL A 542 19.96 -0.19 -37.21
C VAL A 542 18.87 -0.40 -36.17
N ALA A 543 18.83 -1.56 -35.50
CA ALA A 543 17.75 -1.92 -34.56
C ALA A 543 17.48 -0.82 -33.52
N LYS A 544 18.51 -0.23 -32.89
CA LYS A 544 18.37 0.87 -31.94
C LYS A 544 17.82 2.17 -32.51
N LEU A 545 17.74 2.30 -33.83
CA LEU A 545 17.18 3.46 -34.52
C LEU A 545 15.71 3.27 -34.88
N LEU A 546 15.11 2.10 -34.54
CA LEU A 546 13.73 1.77 -34.83
C LEU A 546 12.80 1.97 -33.62
N TYR A 547 13.32 2.16 -32.42
CA TYR A 547 12.50 2.33 -31.20
C TYR A 547 13.11 3.37 -30.25
N GLY A 548 12.27 3.85 -29.33
CA GLY A 548 12.67 4.71 -28.23
C GLY A 548 13.41 5.97 -28.67
N LYS A 549 14.37 6.41 -27.86
CA LYS A 549 15.14 7.65 -28.12
C LYS A 549 15.91 7.64 -29.44
N GLY A 550 16.45 6.49 -29.83
CA GLY A 550 17.19 6.34 -31.08
C GLY A 550 16.31 6.62 -32.29
N GLY A 551 15.11 6.01 -32.31
CA GLY A 551 14.11 6.20 -33.36
C GLY A 551 13.57 7.63 -33.39
N LEU A 552 13.21 8.17 -32.21
CA LEU A 552 12.73 9.54 -32.09
C LEU A 552 13.74 10.56 -32.63
N ASN A 553 15.00 10.48 -32.19
CA ASN A 553 16.07 11.39 -32.65
C ASN A 553 16.39 11.25 -34.16
N ARG A 554 16.18 10.07 -34.75
CA ARG A 554 16.34 9.87 -36.16
C ARG A 554 15.24 10.56 -36.98
N SER A 555 13.98 10.40 -36.53
CA SER A 555 12.79 10.86 -37.25
C SER A 555 12.47 12.33 -36.99
N MET A 556 12.78 12.83 -35.80
CA MET A 556 12.45 14.19 -35.38
C MET A 556 13.72 15.02 -35.09
N LYS A 557 13.59 16.34 -35.25
CA LYS A 557 14.60 17.34 -34.92
C LYS A 557 14.15 18.11 -33.68
N TYR A 558 15.05 18.26 -32.72
CA TYR A 558 14.81 19.12 -31.55
C TYR A 558 15.07 20.58 -31.89
N LYS A 559 14.24 21.46 -31.38
CA LYS A 559 14.52 22.89 -31.38
C LYS A 559 15.53 23.19 -30.27
N GLU A 560 16.73 23.68 -30.63
CA GLU A 560 17.87 23.83 -29.72
C GLU A 560 17.57 24.71 -28.49
N ALA A 561 16.76 25.77 -28.68
CA ALA A 561 16.42 26.71 -27.61
C ALA A 561 15.54 26.11 -26.49
N THR A 562 14.71 25.11 -26.77
CA THR A 562 13.70 24.58 -25.84
C THR A 562 13.95 23.16 -25.40
N LYS A 563 14.75 22.37 -26.16
CA LYS A 563 15.03 20.93 -25.97
C LYS A 563 13.80 20.02 -25.72
N SER A 564 12.60 20.59 -25.87
CA SER A 564 11.32 19.89 -25.64
C SER A 564 10.35 20.03 -26.82
N GLN A 565 10.72 20.82 -27.84
CA GLN A 565 9.91 20.96 -29.06
C GLN A 565 10.53 20.18 -30.21
N PHE A 566 9.67 19.60 -31.03
CA PHE A 566 10.03 18.73 -32.16
C PHE A 566 9.56 19.30 -33.47
N SER A 567 10.28 18.97 -34.52
CA SER A 567 9.87 19.13 -35.91
C SER A 567 10.26 17.88 -36.67
N TYR A 568 9.50 17.50 -37.65
CA TYR A 568 9.90 16.39 -38.52
C TYR A 568 11.20 16.73 -39.26
N LYS A 569 12.08 15.75 -39.42
CA LYS A 569 13.20 15.89 -40.33
C LYS A 569 12.71 15.80 -41.79
N GLU A 570 13.31 16.59 -42.66
CA GLU A 570 12.96 16.61 -44.12
C GLU A 570 13.02 15.21 -44.73
N LYS A 571 14.02 14.41 -44.36
CA LYS A 571 14.14 13.01 -44.83
C LYS A 571 12.96 12.17 -44.41
N THR A 572 12.45 12.36 -43.16
CA THR A 572 11.29 11.65 -42.68
C THR A 572 10.04 12.02 -43.45
N LEU A 573 9.77 13.32 -43.61
CA LEU A 573 8.62 13.81 -44.35
C LEU A 573 8.63 13.31 -45.84
N LYS A 574 9.81 13.37 -46.46
CA LYS A 574 9.94 12.97 -47.86
C LYS A 574 9.67 11.49 -48.11
N HIS A 575 10.10 10.60 -47.18
CA HIS A 575 10.03 9.16 -47.40
C HIS A 575 8.86 8.48 -46.70
N PHE A 576 8.37 9.02 -45.60
CA PHE A 576 7.43 8.38 -44.67
C PHE A 576 6.24 9.24 -44.31
N GLY A 577 6.20 10.50 -44.77
CA GLY A 577 5.14 11.43 -44.39
C GLY A 577 5.18 11.86 -42.90
N ARG A 578 4.04 12.30 -42.42
CA ARG A 578 3.81 12.71 -41.03
C ARG A 578 3.46 11.49 -40.19
N ILE A 579 4.48 10.74 -39.73
CA ILE A 579 4.34 9.40 -39.09
C ILE A 579 3.43 9.35 -37.86
N PHE A 580 3.08 10.46 -37.25
CA PHE A 580 2.14 10.55 -36.16
C PHE A 580 0.74 11.01 -36.55
N SER A 581 0.53 11.36 -37.82
CA SER A 581 -0.80 11.75 -38.32
C SER A 581 -1.78 10.57 -38.31
N PRO A 582 -3.07 10.82 -38.17
CA PRO A 582 -4.10 9.75 -38.17
C PRO A 582 -4.01 8.79 -39.34
N GLU A 583 -3.58 9.27 -40.56
CA GLU A 583 -3.47 8.47 -41.77
C GLU A 583 -2.26 7.55 -41.76
N GLU A 584 -1.12 8.03 -41.24
CA GLU A 584 0.13 7.30 -41.30
C GLU A 584 0.38 6.46 -40.04
N LEU A 585 -0.13 6.89 -38.89
CA LEU A 585 0.06 6.27 -37.57
C LEU A 585 -0.23 4.76 -37.52
N PRO A 586 -1.30 4.23 -38.18
CA PRO A 586 -1.61 2.79 -38.18
C PRO A 586 -0.48 1.91 -38.75
N LYS A 587 0.37 2.45 -39.61
CA LYS A 587 1.54 1.74 -40.16
C LYS A 587 2.65 1.51 -39.16
N TYR A 588 2.75 2.38 -38.14
CA TYR A 588 3.86 2.43 -37.20
C TYR A 588 3.47 2.01 -35.76
N SER A 589 2.18 2.11 -35.42
CA SER A 589 1.63 1.69 -34.12
C SER A 589 0.14 1.38 -34.17
N SER A 590 -0.21 0.10 -34.19
CA SER A 590 -1.61 -0.33 -34.09
C SER A 590 -2.24 0.09 -32.74
N LYS A 591 -1.46 0.07 -31.63
CA LYS A 591 -1.94 0.44 -30.31
C LYS A 591 -2.23 1.92 -30.16
N ILE A 592 -1.29 2.79 -30.56
CA ILE A 592 -1.48 4.25 -30.41
C ILE A 592 -2.60 4.70 -31.37
N SER A 593 -2.70 4.14 -32.56
CA SER A 593 -3.81 4.39 -33.46
C SER A 593 -5.15 4.02 -32.80
N TYR A 594 -5.27 2.83 -32.24
CA TYR A 594 -6.48 2.40 -31.54
C TYR A 594 -6.80 3.32 -30.33
N ILE A 595 -5.81 3.73 -29.53
CA ILE A 595 -6.01 4.69 -28.42
C ILE A 595 -6.55 6.01 -28.94
N CYS A 596 -6.00 6.55 -30.01
CA CYS A 596 -6.48 7.79 -30.65
C CYS A 596 -7.94 7.68 -31.10
N ASP A 597 -8.33 6.55 -31.68
CA ASP A 597 -9.72 6.29 -32.09
C ASP A 597 -10.66 6.16 -30.89
N GLN A 598 -10.21 5.52 -29.79
CA GLN A 598 -10.99 5.48 -28.55
C GLN A 598 -11.16 6.86 -27.93
N ILE A 599 -10.14 7.72 -27.97
CA ILE A 599 -10.22 9.09 -27.45
C ILE A 599 -11.21 9.94 -28.23
N LYS A 600 -11.26 9.81 -29.58
CA LYS A 600 -12.24 10.51 -30.44
C LYS A 600 -13.67 10.20 -30.05
N GLN A 601 -13.96 8.96 -29.65
CA GLN A 601 -15.30 8.50 -29.29
C GLN A 601 -15.63 8.69 -27.82
N SER A 602 -14.61 8.86 -26.97
CA SER A 602 -14.75 8.81 -25.50
C SER A 602 -15.50 10.00 -24.91
N LYS A 603 -16.30 9.72 -23.89
CA LYS A 603 -16.88 10.73 -22.99
C LYS A 603 -16.11 10.76 -21.66
N GLY A 604 -15.66 11.95 -21.25
CA GLY A 604 -14.92 12.17 -20.00
C GLY A 604 -13.41 12.08 -20.13
N ILE A 605 -12.69 11.91 -19.04
CA ILE A 605 -11.23 11.99 -18.93
C ILE A 605 -10.60 10.62 -19.22
N VAL A 606 -9.55 10.62 -20.03
CA VAL A 606 -8.77 9.44 -20.41
C VAL A 606 -7.40 9.47 -19.76
N LEU A 607 -7.03 8.40 -19.05
CA LEU A 607 -5.71 8.20 -18.45
C LEU A 607 -4.90 7.21 -19.28
N ILE A 608 -3.68 7.58 -19.70
CA ILE A 608 -2.78 6.72 -20.47
C ILE A 608 -1.51 6.52 -19.69
N TYR A 609 -1.08 5.28 -19.55
CA TYR A 609 0.18 4.92 -18.90
C TYR A 609 1.16 4.32 -19.91
N SER A 610 2.39 4.84 -19.89
CA SER A 610 3.56 4.18 -20.47
C SER A 610 4.80 4.38 -19.59
N GLN A 611 5.55 3.32 -19.35
CA GLN A 611 6.84 3.43 -18.64
C GLN A 611 7.91 4.13 -19.48
N TYR A 612 7.76 4.10 -20.82
CA TYR A 612 8.71 4.66 -21.76
C TYR A 612 8.30 6.08 -22.17
N ILE A 613 9.19 7.04 -21.96
CA ILE A 613 8.95 8.42 -22.38
C ILE A 613 9.09 8.52 -23.91
N ASP A 614 10.27 8.16 -24.46
CA ASP A 614 10.59 8.30 -25.88
C ASP A 614 9.96 7.22 -26.79
N GLY A 615 9.64 6.04 -26.22
CA GLY A 615 9.04 4.90 -26.92
C GLY A 615 7.56 4.70 -26.63
N GLY A 616 6.89 5.66 -25.99
CA GLY A 616 5.47 5.56 -25.63
C GLY A 616 4.84 6.93 -25.38
N GLY A 617 5.18 7.61 -24.28
CA GLY A 617 4.52 8.87 -23.88
C GLY A 617 4.65 10.00 -24.93
N ILE A 618 5.85 10.23 -25.50
CA ILE A 618 6.07 11.24 -26.54
C ILE A 618 5.35 10.87 -27.85
N PRO A 619 5.46 9.64 -28.40
CA PRO A 619 4.66 9.23 -29.55
C PRO A 619 3.16 9.46 -29.41
N ILE A 620 2.59 9.13 -28.23
CA ILE A 620 1.16 9.38 -27.96
C ILE A 620 0.87 10.89 -27.97
N ALA A 621 1.70 11.70 -27.30
CA ALA A 621 1.50 13.14 -27.24
C ALA A 621 1.60 13.81 -28.61
N LEU A 622 2.58 13.38 -29.47
CA LEU A 622 2.70 13.85 -30.83
C LEU A 622 1.50 13.44 -31.70
N ALA A 623 0.99 12.21 -31.54
CA ALA A 623 -0.22 11.76 -32.22
C ALA A 623 -1.45 12.56 -31.77
N LEU A 624 -1.57 12.93 -30.52
CA LEU A 624 -2.65 13.80 -30.04
C LEU A 624 -2.54 15.22 -30.65
N GLU A 625 -1.36 15.80 -30.73
CA GLU A 625 -1.16 17.11 -31.39
C GLU A 625 -1.47 17.04 -32.88
N GLU A 626 -1.16 15.92 -33.53
CA GLU A 626 -1.57 15.69 -34.95
C GLU A 626 -3.10 15.60 -35.14
N MET A 627 -3.81 15.22 -34.07
CA MET A 627 -5.29 15.21 -34.06
C MET A 627 -5.90 16.58 -33.72
N GLY A 628 -5.07 17.61 -33.39
CA GLY A 628 -5.54 18.92 -32.98
C GLY A 628 -5.64 19.15 -31.46
N PHE A 629 -5.10 18.25 -30.64
CA PHE A 629 -4.97 18.51 -29.21
C PHE A 629 -3.91 19.56 -28.93
N THR A 630 -4.14 20.35 -27.88
CA THR A 630 -3.16 21.31 -27.38
C THR A 630 -2.68 20.90 -26.00
N ARG A 631 -1.49 21.33 -25.62
CA ARG A 631 -0.96 21.00 -24.29
C ARG A 631 -1.49 21.97 -23.25
N TYR A 632 -1.89 21.45 -22.08
CA TYR A 632 -2.37 22.28 -20.97
C TYR A 632 -1.22 22.97 -20.23
N GLY A 633 -1.47 24.17 -19.72
CA GLY A 633 -0.63 24.90 -18.77
C GLY A 633 0.13 26.08 -19.37
N LYS A 634 0.20 27.19 -18.63
CA LYS A 634 0.90 28.44 -19.07
C LYS A 634 2.41 28.27 -19.28
N LYS A 635 3.01 27.32 -18.58
CA LYS A 635 4.45 26.99 -18.67
C LYS A 635 4.74 25.85 -19.65
N SER A 636 3.72 25.19 -20.14
CA SER A 636 3.83 24.01 -21.01
C SER A 636 3.69 24.45 -22.47
N GLN A 637 4.75 24.25 -23.25
CA GLN A 637 4.71 24.49 -24.70
C GLN A 637 4.25 23.22 -25.41
N SER A 638 3.61 23.36 -26.58
CA SER A 638 3.33 22.25 -27.49
C SER A 638 4.61 21.48 -27.79
N LEU A 639 4.49 20.17 -27.98
CA LEU A 639 5.62 19.32 -28.38
C LEU A 639 6.03 19.56 -29.83
N PHE A 640 5.09 19.86 -30.72
CA PHE A 640 5.45 20.37 -32.03
C PHE A 640 5.87 21.83 -31.94
N ALA A 641 6.91 22.20 -32.67
CA ALA A 641 7.38 23.58 -32.76
C ALA A 641 6.36 24.51 -33.44
N GLU A 642 5.56 23.94 -34.34
CA GLU A 642 4.43 24.57 -35.02
C GLU A 642 3.26 23.59 -34.96
N PRO A 643 2.05 24.03 -34.55
CA PRO A 643 0.90 23.17 -34.49
C PRO A 643 0.63 22.50 -35.84
N PRO A 644 0.53 21.16 -35.90
CA PRO A 644 0.41 20.46 -37.18
C PRO A 644 -0.99 20.58 -37.83
N THR A 645 -2.00 20.80 -36.96
CA THR A 645 -3.41 20.90 -37.40
C THR A 645 -4.12 21.96 -36.53
N GLU A 646 -5.31 22.34 -36.96
CA GLU A 646 -6.25 23.20 -36.27
C GLU A 646 -6.69 22.54 -34.95
N PRO A 647 -6.87 23.33 -33.87
CA PRO A 647 -7.39 22.80 -32.61
C PRO A 647 -8.81 22.22 -32.74
N ILE A 648 -9.06 21.14 -32.02
CA ILE A 648 -10.38 20.50 -31.95
C ILE A 648 -11.05 20.76 -30.59
N ASP A 649 -12.37 20.76 -30.55
CA ASP A 649 -13.14 20.88 -29.32
C ASP A 649 -13.07 19.63 -28.46
N SER A 650 -12.98 19.79 -27.13
CA SER A 650 -12.79 18.71 -26.16
C SER A 650 -13.98 17.75 -26.01
N LEU A 651 -15.19 18.21 -26.33
CA LEU A 651 -16.41 17.43 -26.13
C LEU A 651 -16.93 16.85 -27.44
N SER A 652 -17.00 17.66 -28.50
CA SER A 652 -17.47 17.26 -29.84
C SER A 652 -16.40 16.58 -30.69
N MET A 653 -15.10 16.80 -30.38
CA MET A 653 -13.94 16.34 -31.13
C MET A 653 -13.91 16.85 -32.58
N LYS A 654 -14.59 17.97 -32.85
CA LYS A 654 -14.62 18.65 -34.14
C LYS A 654 -13.68 19.84 -34.14
N PRO A 655 -13.10 20.19 -35.36
CA PRO A 655 -12.35 21.44 -35.51
C PRO A 655 -13.23 22.66 -35.21
N GLU A 656 -12.60 23.77 -34.81
CA GLU A 656 -13.31 25.04 -34.55
C GLU A 656 -14.09 25.51 -35.81
N SER A 657 -13.49 25.33 -36.97
CA SER A 657 -14.09 25.66 -38.28
C SER A 657 -15.38 24.88 -38.59
N GLU A 658 -15.61 23.71 -37.98
CA GLU A 658 -16.78 22.86 -38.19
C GLU A 658 -17.85 22.99 -37.10
N MET A 659 -17.62 23.89 -36.10
CA MET A 659 -18.56 24.08 -34.99
C MET A 659 -19.67 25.09 -35.39
N ASP A 660 -20.89 24.86 -34.89
CA ASP A 660 -21.99 25.78 -35.01
C ASP A 660 -21.67 27.10 -34.32
N ALA A 661 -22.06 28.24 -34.93
CA ALA A 661 -21.76 29.60 -34.47
C ALA A 661 -22.28 29.93 -33.04
N LYS A 662 -23.10 29.06 -32.44
CA LYS A 662 -23.62 29.17 -31.05
C LYS A 662 -22.94 28.24 -30.05
N GLY A 663 -22.03 27.36 -30.50
CA GLY A 663 -21.30 26.41 -29.66
C GLY A 663 -20.14 27.08 -28.91
N GLU A 664 -19.97 26.79 -27.62
CA GLU A 664 -18.77 27.21 -26.89
C GLU A 664 -17.60 26.28 -27.27
N PHE A 665 -16.58 26.83 -27.93
CA PHE A 665 -15.37 26.09 -28.30
C PHE A 665 -14.42 25.98 -27.09
N ASN A 666 -14.09 24.76 -26.69
CA ASN A 666 -13.12 24.46 -25.65
C ASN A 666 -12.02 23.56 -26.25
N PRO A 667 -10.84 24.10 -26.54
CA PRO A 667 -9.81 23.31 -27.18
C PRO A 667 -9.44 22.08 -26.35
N ALA A 668 -9.43 20.91 -26.99
CA ALA A 668 -9.05 19.65 -26.37
C ALA A 668 -7.60 19.72 -25.89
N LYS A 669 -7.38 19.39 -24.60
CA LYS A 669 -6.06 19.49 -23.99
C LYS A 669 -5.60 18.20 -23.36
N TYR A 670 -4.29 17.98 -23.43
CA TYR A 670 -3.63 16.91 -22.74
C TYR A 670 -2.59 17.41 -21.72
N ILE A 671 -2.27 16.58 -20.74
CA ILE A 671 -1.23 16.80 -19.74
C ILE A 671 -0.28 15.60 -19.75
N MET A 672 1.02 15.87 -19.54
CA MET A 672 2.03 14.85 -19.29
C MET A 672 2.58 14.98 -17.88
N ILE A 673 2.53 13.89 -17.09
CA ILE A 673 3.13 13.81 -15.76
C ILE A 673 4.24 12.76 -15.77
N THR A 674 5.46 13.23 -15.87
CA THR A 674 6.65 12.39 -16.02
C THR A 674 7.72 12.73 -14.97
N GLY A 675 8.80 11.93 -14.91
CA GLY A 675 10.00 12.26 -14.13
C GLY A 675 10.88 13.36 -14.74
N ASN A 676 10.58 13.80 -15.95
CA ASN A 676 11.33 14.83 -16.65
C ASN A 676 10.66 16.21 -16.47
N ASP A 677 11.36 17.14 -15.82
CA ASP A 677 10.83 18.47 -15.53
C ASP A 677 10.62 19.35 -16.79
N GLN A 678 11.30 19.07 -17.90
CA GLN A 678 11.04 19.75 -19.18
C GLN A 678 9.71 19.33 -19.79
N LEU A 679 9.35 18.04 -19.61
CA LEU A 679 8.05 17.49 -20.04
C LEU A 679 6.95 17.69 -19.00
N SER A 680 7.25 18.06 -17.76
CA SER A 680 6.27 18.26 -16.69
C SER A 680 6.69 19.45 -15.81
N PRO A 681 6.66 20.68 -16.35
CA PRO A 681 7.23 21.86 -15.69
C PRO A 681 6.38 22.40 -14.54
N ASP A 682 5.09 22.05 -14.47
CA ASP A 682 4.15 22.52 -13.42
C ASP A 682 3.23 21.40 -12.93
N LYS A 683 3.80 20.35 -12.33
CA LYS A 683 3.06 19.18 -11.83
C LYS A 683 1.92 19.54 -10.86
N VAL A 684 2.09 20.57 -10.05
CA VAL A 684 1.08 21.01 -9.07
C VAL A 684 -0.09 21.69 -9.75
N GLY A 685 0.19 22.59 -10.71
CA GLY A 685 -0.85 23.23 -11.52
C GLY A 685 -1.63 22.23 -12.36
N ASP A 686 -0.92 21.31 -13.00
CA ASP A 686 -1.48 20.22 -13.80
C ASP A 686 -2.43 19.33 -12.97
N MET A 687 -2.00 18.92 -11.76
CA MET A 687 -2.84 18.15 -10.84
C MET A 687 -4.07 18.92 -10.38
N SER A 688 -3.91 20.21 -10.09
CA SER A 688 -5.03 21.06 -9.70
C SER A 688 -6.09 21.19 -10.81
N ALA A 689 -5.65 21.25 -12.05
CA ALA A 689 -6.55 21.34 -13.21
C ALA A 689 -7.34 20.04 -13.43
N ILE A 690 -6.64 18.88 -13.38
CA ILE A 690 -7.27 17.57 -13.59
C ILE A 690 -8.29 17.26 -12.50
N THR A 691 -7.98 17.60 -11.24
CA THR A 691 -8.84 17.31 -10.08
C THR A 691 -9.89 18.37 -9.79
N ASN A 692 -9.96 19.42 -10.62
CA ASN A 692 -10.98 20.47 -10.50
C ASN A 692 -12.38 19.88 -10.79
N ASN A 693 -13.35 20.24 -9.96
CA ASN A 693 -14.73 19.76 -10.13
C ASN A 693 -15.34 20.14 -11.48
N ASN A 694 -14.92 21.27 -12.05
CA ASN A 694 -15.40 21.73 -13.36
C ASN A 694 -14.77 20.95 -14.55
N ASN A 695 -13.85 20.01 -14.27
CA ASN A 695 -13.26 19.14 -15.29
C ASN A 695 -13.83 17.71 -15.26
N SER A 696 -14.96 17.50 -14.61
CA SER A 696 -15.55 16.15 -14.47
C SER A 696 -15.87 15.44 -15.79
N ASP A 697 -16.14 16.20 -16.83
CA ASP A 697 -16.46 15.75 -18.20
C ASP A 697 -15.26 15.78 -19.17
N GLY A 698 -14.10 16.27 -18.71
CA GLY A 698 -12.90 16.42 -19.55
C GLY A 698 -12.86 17.69 -20.41
N LYS A 699 -13.72 18.68 -20.11
CA LYS A 699 -13.82 19.93 -20.88
C LYS A 699 -12.50 20.73 -20.91
N PHE A 700 -11.75 20.79 -19.81
CA PHE A 700 -10.49 21.53 -19.71
C PHE A 700 -9.24 20.68 -19.96
N VAL A 701 -9.28 19.41 -19.51
CA VAL A 701 -8.21 18.43 -19.70
C VAL A 701 -8.85 17.09 -20.03
N LYS A 702 -8.73 16.66 -21.25
CA LYS A 702 -9.33 15.43 -21.77
C LYS A 702 -8.42 14.21 -21.54
N VAL A 703 -7.12 14.37 -21.75
CA VAL A 703 -6.16 13.27 -21.71
C VAL A 703 -5.04 13.53 -20.72
N VAL A 704 -4.71 12.52 -19.93
CA VAL A 704 -3.62 12.54 -18.97
C VAL A 704 -2.64 11.42 -19.30
N ILE A 705 -1.41 11.74 -19.66
CA ILE A 705 -0.34 10.78 -19.93
C ILE A 705 0.58 10.72 -18.72
N ILE A 706 0.72 9.53 -18.12
CA ILE A 706 1.61 9.33 -16.96
C ILE A 706 2.72 8.33 -17.25
N SER A 707 3.90 8.60 -16.70
CA SER A 707 5.01 7.64 -16.72
C SER A 707 5.19 6.93 -15.37
N LYS A 708 6.16 6.01 -15.29
CA LYS A 708 6.52 5.31 -14.05
C LYS A 708 6.74 6.29 -12.87
N ALA A 709 7.49 7.35 -13.07
CA ALA A 709 7.74 8.36 -12.04
C ALA A 709 6.50 9.20 -11.69
N GLY A 710 5.56 9.36 -12.63
CA GLY A 710 4.28 10.05 -12.43
C GLY A 710 3.18 9.15 -11.86
N SER A 711 3.42 7.86 -11.72
CA SER A 711 2.39 6.92 -11.22
C SER A 711 2.32 6.80 -9.69
N GLU A 712 3.22 7.39 -8.92
CA GLU A 712 3.25 7.31 -7.47
C GLU A 712 2.65 8.56 -6.81
N GLY A 713 1.77 8.37 -5.83
CA GLY A 713 1.23 9.45 -5.00
C GLY A 713 0.21 10.38 -5.68
N LEU A 714 -0.27 10.06 -6.88
CA LEU A 714 -1.29 10.82 -7.59
C LEU A 714 -2.68 10.20 -7.43
N ASP A 715 -3.69 11.04 -7.29
CA ASP A 715 -5.09 10.65 -7.15
C ASP A 715 -5.92 11.45 -8.15
N PHE A 716 -6.52 10.74 -9.11
CA PHE A 716 -7.37 11.36 -10.13
C PHE A 716 -8.85 11.20 -9.79
N LYS A 717 -9.68 12.09 -10.36
CA LYS A 717 -11.15 12.04 -10.25
C LYS A 717 -11.77 11.92 -11.63
N CYS A 718 -12.95 11.31 -11.69
CA CYS A 718 -13.78 11.21 -12.91
C CYS A 718 -13.08 10.61 -14.13
N ILE A 719 -12.08 9.74 -13.92
CA ILE A 719 -11.42 9.03 -15.03
C ILE A 719 -12.41 8.01 -15.62
N ARG A 720 -12.65 8.09 -16.93
CA ARG A 720 -13.59 7.19 -17.61
C ARG A 720 -12.90 6.05 -18.39
N GLN A 721 -11.65 6.26 -18.80
CA GLN A 721 -10.85 5.23 -19.49
C GLN A 721 -9.44 5.20 -18.94
N ILE A 722 -8.86 4.01 -18.83
CA ILE A 722 -7.46 3.78 -18.48
C ILE A 722 -6.83 2.88 -19.54
N HIS A 723 -5.83 3.41 -20.24
CA HIS A 723 -5.08 2.71 -21.26
C HIS A 723 -3.67 2.40 -20.76
N ILE A 724 -3.32 1.13 -20.67
CA ILE A 724 -1.99 0.66 -20.29
C ILE A 724 -1.27 0.15 -21.53
N LEU A 725 -0.39 0.98 -22.10
CA LEU A 725 0.22 0.76 -23.42
C LEU A 725 1.09 -0.51 -23.47
N GLU A 726 1.82 -0.79 -22.41
CA GLU A 726 2.64 -1.99 -22.31
C GLU A 726 2.54 -2.66 -20.95
N PRO A 727 2.69 -4.01 -20.90
CA PRO A 727 2.67 -4.79 -19.68
C PRO A 727 3.88 -4.54 -18.76
N TRP A 728 3.71 -4.89 -17.49
CA TRP A 728 4.78 -5.02 -16.52
C TRP A 728 5.00 -6.50 -16.13
N TYR A 729 6.11 -6.83 -15.49
CA TYR A 729 6.46 -8.19 -15.05
C TYR A 729 5.59 -8.74 -13.94
N ASN A 730 4.76 -7.89 -13.33
CA ASN A 730 3.82 -8.26 -12.28
C ASN A 730 2.52 -7.45 -12.40
N ILE A 731 1.41 -8.07 -12.02
CA ILE A 731 0.08 -7.46 -12.07
C ILE A 731 -0.08 -6.34 -11.05
N ASN A 732 0.64 -6.41 -9.92
CA ASN A 732 0.56 -5.41 -8.86
C ASN A 732 0.85 -3.99 -9.38
N ARG A 733 1.76 -3.86 -10.36
CA ARG A 733 2.03 -2.56 -11.00
C ARG A 733 0.84 -2.08 -11.83
N LEU A 734 0.19 -2.97 -12.55
CA LEU A 734 -1.00 -2.66 -13.33
C LEU A 734 -2.14 -2.22 -12.41
N ASP A 735 -2.36 -2.95 -11.32
CA ASP A 735 -3.39 -2.60 -10.32
C ASP A 735 -3.11 -1.26 -9.64
N GLN A 736 -1.83 -0.94 -9.34
CA GLN A 736 -1.45 0.39 -8.84
C GLN A 736 -1.80 1.52 -9.82
N ILE A 737 -1.65 1.30 -11.14
CA ILE A 737 -2.00 2.28 -12.17
C ILE A 737 -3.51 2.41 -12.26
N ILE A 738 -4.25 1.31 -12.33
CA ILE A 738 -5.71 1.26 -12.34
C ILE A 738 -6.26 1.98 -11.10
N GLY A 739 -5.69 1.71 -9.93
CA GLY A 739 -6.06 2.34 -8.68
C GLY A 739 -5.78 3.85 -8.61
N ARG A 740 -5.16 4.49 -9.62
CA ARG A 740 -5.09 5.96 -9.72
C ARG A 740 -6.41 6.57 -10.19
N GLY A 741 -7.17 5.87 -11.02
CA GLY A 741 -8.48 6.29 -11.49
C GLY A 741 -9.64 5.65 -10.74
N VAL A 742 -9.47 4.42 -10.22
CA VAL A 742 -10.48 3.68 -9.45
C VAL A 742 -10.26 3.96 -7.96
N ARG A 743 -10.96 4.96 -7.44
CA ARG A 743 -10.80 5.44 -6.05
C ARG A 743 -12.11 5.65 -5.34
N ASN A 744 -12.05 5.57 -4.01
CA ASN A 744 -13.20 5.89 -3.14
C ASN A 744 -13.71 7.30 -3.42
N LEU A 745 -15.00 7.45 -3.69
CA LEU A 745 -15.71 8.71 -3.95
C LEU A 745 -15.12 9.54 -5.11
N SER A 746 -14.34 8.92 -6.01
CA SER A 746 -13.70 9.66 -7.11
C SER A 746 -14.66 10.07 -8.23
N HIS A 747 -15.82 9.42 -8.36
CA HIS A 747 -16.78 9.62 -9.43
C HIS A 747 -18.10 10.27 -8.98
N CYS A 748 -18.14 10.82 -7.78
CA CYS A 748 -19.34 11.45 -7.19
C CYS A 748 -19.91 12.62 -8.01
N LEU A 749 -19.09 13.26 -8.84
CA LEU A 749 -19.52 14.36 -9.71
C LEU A 749 -20.24 13.87 -10.99
N LEU A 750 -20.20 12.57 -11.24
CA LEU A 750 -20.84 11.96 -12.41
C LEU A 750 -22.19 11.35 -12.03
N PRO A 751 -23.16 11.30 -12.96
CA PRO A 751 -24.37 10.50 -12.80
C PRO A 751 -24.04 9.06 -12.46
N TYR A 752 -24.86 8.38 -11.67
CA TYR A 752 -24.59 7.02 -11.19
C TYR A 752 -24.27 6.02 -12.32
N ASN A 753 -25.03 6.07 -13.42
CA ASN A 753 -24.80 5.22 -14.59
C ASN A 753 -23.48 5.48 -15.33
N ASN A 754 -22.79 6.58 -15.03
CA ASN A 754 -21.47 6.93 -15.56
C ASN A 754 -20.33 6.69 -14.55
N ARG A 755 -20.61 6.15 -13.35
CA ARG A 755 -19.60 5.85 -12.32
C ARG A 755 -18.87 4.55 -12.61
N ASN A 756 -18.21 4.49 -13.77
CA ASN A 756 -17.41 3.36 -14.22
C ASN A 756 -16.12 3.80 -14.91
N VAL A 757 -15.18 2.88 -15.03
CA VAL A 757 -13.88 3.06 -15.67
C VAL A 757 -13.63 1.88 -16.59
N GLU A 758 -13.47 2.15 -17.88
CA GLU A 758 -13.03 1.15 -18.86
C GLU A 758 -11.52 0.96 -18.76
N ILE A 759 -11.08 -0.29 -18.72
CA ILE A 759 -9.67 -0.65 -18.53
C ILE A 759 -9.18 -1.42 -19.75
N TYR A 760 -8.14 -0.90 -20.39
CA TYR A 760 -7.55 -1.45 -21.60
C TYR A 760 -6.10 -1.89 -21.36
N LEU A 761 -5.87 -3.20 -21.45
CA LEU A 761 -4.55 -3.83 -21.45
C LEU A 761 -4.19 -4.24 -22.86
N TYR A 762 -3.13 -3.69 -23.43
CA TYR A 762 -2.79 -3.90 -24.84
C TYR A 762 -1.81 -5.05 -25.06
N GLY A 763 -2.27 -6.12 -25.71
CA GLY A 763 -1.49 -7.19 -26.29
C GLY A 763 -1.28 -6.99 -27.79
N THR A 764 -0.45 -7.83 -28.40
CA THR A 764 -0.10 -7.75 -29.81
C THR A 764 -0.13 -9.14 -30.43
N GLU A 765 -0.68 -9.26 -31.62
CA GLU A 765 -0.69 -10.45 -32.45
C GLU A 765 0.28 -10.28 -33.60
N LEU A 766 1.18 -11.27 -33.80
CA LEU A 766 2.10 -11.34 -34.93
C LEU A 766 1.45 -12.09 -36.11
N GLU A 767 1.96 -11.87 -37.33
CA GLU A 767 1.48 -12.58 -38.52
C GLU A 767 1.60 -14.11 -38.34
N GLY A 768 0.57 -14.84 -38.77
CA GLY A 768 0.50 -16.29 -38.65
C GLY A 768 0.21 -16.81 -37.22
N ASN A 769 0.21 -15.94 -36.20
CA ASN A 769 -0.16 -16.21 -34.80
C ASN A 769 0.47 -17.50 -34.20
N LYS A 770 1.64 -17.91 -34.69
CA LYS A 770 2.36 -19.09 -34.15
C LYS A 770 3.23 -18.75 -32.97
N VAL A 771 3.91 -17.58 -33.00
CA VAL A 771 4.84 -17.14 -32.00
C VAL A 771 4.22 -16.04 -31.13
N GLU A 772 4.34 -16.20 -29.83
CA GLU A 772 3.86 -15.24 -28.83
C GLU A 772 4.63 -13.92 -28.90
N ALA A 773 3.96 -12.79 -29.14
CA ALA A 773 4.57 -11.47 -29.05
C ALA A 773 5.02 -11.16 -27.63
N ILE A 774 6.07 -10.34 -27.48
CA ILE A 774 6.69 -10.12 -26.15
C ILE A 774 5.72 -9.49 -25.13
N HIS A 775 4.73 -8.71 -25.52
CA HIS A 775 3.73 -8.17 -24.61
C HIS A 775 2.79 -9.24 -24.08
N LEU A 776 2.37 -10.21 -24.90
CA LEU A 776 1.59 -11.36 -24.44
C LEU A 776 2.39 -12.25 -23.48
N TYR A 777 3.66 -12.55 -23.83
CA TYR A 777 4.58 -13.25 -22.92
C TYR A 777 4.63 -12.60 -21.53
N MET A 778 4.74 -11.28 -21.48
CA MET A 778 4.82 -10.56 -20.21
C MET A 778 3.51 -10.61 -19.41
N TYR A 779 2.34 -10.48 -20.05
CA TYR A 779 1.05 -10.65 -19.38
C TYR A 779 0.89 -12.07 -18.83
N ARG A 780 1.24 -13.10 -19.63
CA ARG A 780 1.17 -14.50 -19.21
C ARG A 780 2.09 -14.78 -18.01
N LEU A 781 3.32 -14.27 -18.03
CA LEU A 781 4.26 -14.38 -16.91
C LEU A 781 3.73 -13.63 -15.67
N ALA A 782 3.18 -12.43 -15.85
CA ALA A 782 2.62 -11.64 -14.77
C ALA A 782 1.40 -12.32 -14.14
N GLU A 783 0.52 -12.95 -14.94
CA GLU A 783 -0.62 -13.74 -14.46
C GLU A 783 -0.17 -14.97 -13.67
N LYS A 784 0.81 -15.73 -14.18
CA LYS A 784 1.38 -16.90 -13.48
C LYS A 784 1.91 -16.51 -12.09
N LYS A 785 2.67 -15.43 -12.00
CA LYS A 785 3.16 -14.90 -10.72
C LYS A 785 2.03 -14.42 -9.81
N ALA A 786 1.03 -13.76 -10.37
CA ALA A 786 -0.11 -13.26 -9.61
C ALA A 786 -0.96 -14.39 -9.01
N ILE A 787 -1.13 -15.50 -9.71
CA ILE A 787 -1.79 -16.71 -9.18
C ILE A 787 -1.01 -17.26 -7.98
N GLN A 788 0.32 -17.38 -8.10
CA GLN A 788 1.17 -17.84 -6.99
C GLN A 788 1.10 -16.88 -5.77
N ILE A 789 1.15 -15.57 -6.01
CA ILE A 789 0.98 -14.54 -4.97
C ILE A 789 -0.44 -14.63 -4.39
N GLY A 790 -1.45 -14.89 -5.22
CA GLY A 790 -2.86 -15.02 -4.82
C GLY A 790 -3.08 -16.13 -3.81
N ILE A 791 -2.44 -17.29 -3.98
CA ILE A 791 -2.51 -18.42 -3.03
C ILE A 791 -2.02 -17.97 -1.64
N VAL A 792 -0.88 -17.32 -1.56
CA VAL A 792 -0.33 -16.83 -0.28
C VAL A 792 -1.18 -15.68 0.27
N THR A 793 -1.65 -14.77 -0.58
CA THR A 793 -2.56 -13.69 -0.20
C THR A 793 -3.83 -14.24 0.45
N ARG A 794 -4.41 -15.31 -0.12
CA ARG A 794 -5.60 -15.97 0.44
C ARG A 794 -5.34 -16.48 1.87
N VAL A 795 -4.23 -17.14 2.10
CA VAL A 795 -3.85 -17.61 3.44
C VAL A 795 -3.73 -16.43 4.42
N LEU A 796 -3.12 -15.32 4.00
CA LEU A 796 -3.00 -14.14 4.85
C LEU A 796 -4.35 -13.48 5.15
N LYS A 797 -5.27 -13.42 4.18
CA LYS A 797 -6.63 -12.87 4.35
C LYS A 797 -7.46 -13.71 5.33
N GLU A 798 -7.45 -15.03 5.17
CA GLU A 798 -8.16 -15.98 6.03
C GLU A 798 -7.70 -15.89 7.49
N ASN A 799 -6.43 -15.56 7.71
CA ASN A 799 -5.80 -15.49 9.03
C ASN A 799 -5.49 -14.05 9.48
N ALA A 800 -6.06 -13.04 8.80
CA ALA A 800 -5.90 -11.65 9.22
C ALA A 800 -6.53 -11.43 10.61
N THR A 801 -5.90 -10.57 11.40
CA THR A 801 -6.31 -10.26 12.78
C THR A 801 -7.75 -9.75 12.85
N ASP A 802 -8.17 -9.02 11.80
CA ASP A 802 -9.48 -8.38 11.66
C ASP A 802 -10.40 -9.07 10.64
N CYS A 803 -10.09 -10.32 10.24
CA CYS A 803 -10.86 -11.04 9.23
C CYS A 803 -12.36 -11.09 9.53
N LEU A 804 -12.73 -11.47 10.76
CA LEU A 804 -14.13 -11.56 11.19
C LEU A 804 -14.82 -10.19 11.27
N LEU A 805 -14.07 -9.13 11.54
CA LEU A 805 -14.59 -7.75 11.65
C LEU A 805 -14.82 -7.11 10.28
N ASN A 806 -13.97 -7.46 9.31
CA ASN A 806 -13.99 -6.87 7.98
C ASN A 806 -14.77 -7.70 6.94
N ARG A 807 -15.39 -8.82 7.32
CA ARG A 807 -16.08 -9.73 6.41
C ARG A 807 -17.09 -9.01 5.52
N GLY A 808 -17.95 -8.16 6.10
CA GLY A 808 -18.95 -7.40 5.36
C GLY A 808 -18.35 -6.40 4.35
N GLN A 809 -17.05 -6.05 4.48
CA GLN A 809 -16.33 -5.21 3.55
C GLN A 809 -15.52 -6.02 2.51
N THR A 810 -15.09 -7.23 2.85
CA THR A 810 -14.13 -7.99 2.04
C THR A 810 -14.77 -9.02 1.11
N GLN A 811 -15.96 -9.50 1.42
CA GLN A 811 -16.67 -10.53 0.65
C GLN A 811 -18.02 -10.01 0.15
N ARG A 812 -18.23 -10.09 -1.16
CA ARG A 812 -19.45 -9.64 -1.84
C ARG A 812 -19.70 -10.56 -3.03
N LEU A 813 -20.20 -11.76 -2.75
CA LEU A 813 -20.39 -12.80 -3.76
C LEU A 813 -21.50 -12.40 -4.73
N ALA A 814 -21.21 -12.36 -6.03
CA ALA A 814 -22.19 -12.03 -7.07
C ALA A 814 -23.41 -12.98 -7.03
N SER A 815 -23.20 -14.25 -6.68
CA SER A 815 -24.26 -15.26 -6.51
C SER A 815 -25.22 -14.97 -5.37
N GLU A 816 -24.76 -14.30 -4.31
CA GLU A 816 -25.57 -13.93 -3.15
C GLU A 816 -26.29 -12.60 -3.35
N ILE A 817 -25.62 -11.63 -3.97
CA ILE A 817 -26.16 -10.29 -4.22
C ILE A 817 -27.21 -10.32 -5.32
N ASN A 818 -26.92 -10.96 -6.44
CA ASN A 818 -27.79 -11.14 -7.62
C ASN A 818 -28.52 -9.86 -8.05
N VAL A 819 -27.79 -8.72 -8.08
CA VAL A 819 -28.30 -7.42 -8.50
C VAL A 819 -27.53 -6.93 -9.73
N GLU A 820 -28.24 -6.44 -10.71
CA GLU A 820 -27.71 -5.86 -11.93
C GLU A 820 -28.00 -4.36 -12.00
N VAL A 821 -27.04 -3.60 -12.52
CA VAL A 821 -27.16 -2.14 -12.73
C VAL A 821 -26.86 -1.78 -14.17
N LYS A 822 -27.52 -0.72 -14.66
CA LYS A 822 -27.21 -0.16 -15.96
C LYS A 822 -26.03 0.79 -15.87
N GLN A 823 -25.04 0.58 -16.73
CA GLN A 823 -23.87 1.46 -16.82
C GLN A 823 -23.67 1.91 -18.27
N ILE A 824 -23.26 3.15 -18.48
CA ILE A 824 -22.99 3.71 -19.81
C ILE A 824 -21.48 3.72 -20.00
N VAL A 825 -21.00 3.02 -21.02
CA VAL A 825 -19.59 2.96 -21.36
C VAL A 825 -19.12 4.24 -22.08
N SER A 826 -17.93 4.69 -21.76
CA SER A 826 -17.33 5.91 -22.30
C SER A 826 -17.02 5.83 -23.78
N SER A 827 -16.62 4.65 -24.28
CA SER A 827 -16.11 4.42 -25.64
C SER A 827 -17.17 4.53 -26.74
N ASN A 828 -18.45 4.30 -26.44
CA ASN A 828 -19.50 4.29 -27.48
C ASN A 828 -20.85 4.82 -26.98
N ASP A 829 -20.90 5.35 -25.76
CA ASP A 829 -22.09 5.92 -25.10
C ASP A 829 -23.27 4.93 -25.01
N LYS A 830 -23.00 3.62 -25.04
CA LYS A 830 -24.03 2.57 -24.99
C LYS A 830 -24.25 2.07 -23.56
N PRO A 831 -25.50 1.79 -23.21
CA PRO A 831 -25.79 1.14 -21.93
C PRO A 831 -25.39 -0.34 -21.97
N ILE A 832 -24.78 -0.80 -20.90
CA ILE A 832 -24.52 -2.20 -20.60
C ILE A 832 -25.17 -2.61 -19.30
N THR A 833 -25.50 -3.87 -19.16
CA THR A 833 -25.91 -4.46 -17.88
C THR A 833 -24.68 -4.98 -17.14
N TYR A 834 -24.47 -4.48 -15.94
CA TYR A 834 -23.34 -4.88 -15.11
C TYR A 834 -23.82 -5.57 -13.84
N GLN A 835 -23.39 -6.81 -13.61
CA GLN A 835 -23.72 -7.57 -12.40
C GLN A 835 -22.82 -7.12 -11.24
N ILE A 836 -23.43 -6.69 -10.13
CA ILE A 836 -22.73 -6.31 -8.91
C ILE A 836 -22.22 -7.57 -8.21
N GLY A 837 -21.02 -7.49 -7.67
CA GLY A 837 -20.39 -8.52 -6.87
C GLY A 837 -19.08 -9.03 -7.46
N ASP A 838 -18.46 -9.90 -6.69
CA ASP A 838 -17.15 -10.46 -7.00
C ASP A 838 -17.25 -11.59 -8.00
N LYS A 839 -16.37 -11.56 -9.00
CA LYS A 839 -16.26 -12.61 -10.03
C LYS A 839 -15.11 -13.54 -9.68
N ASP A 840 -15.37 -14.84 -9.61
CA ASP A 840 -14.36 -15.86 -9.42
C ASP A 840 -13.22 -15.73 -10.42
N ASN A 841 -12.03 -16.09 -10.00
CA ASN A 841 -10.79 -16.02 -10.76
C ASN A 841 -10.41 -14.60 -11.23
N SER A 842 -10.98 -13.57 -10.60
CA SER A 842 -10.57 -12.17 -10.85
C SER A 842 -9.38 -11.76 -9.97
N MET A 843 -8.75 -10.64 -10.34
CA MET A 843 -7.68 -10.03 -9.52
C MET A 843 -8.14 -9.72 -8.10
N LEU A 844 -9.41 -9.33 -7.91
CA LEU A 844 -9.98 -9.00 -6.61
C LEU A 844 -10.17 -10.24 -5.72
N CYS A 845 -10.32 -11.41 -6.33
CA CYS A 845 -10.49 -12.71 -5.66
C CYS A 845 -9.21 -13.57 -5.68
N ASP A 846 -8.03 -12.95 -5.85
CA ASP A 846 -6.73 -13.65 -5.82
C ASP A 846 -6.59 -14.72 -6.91
N PHE A 847 -7.30 -14.59 -8.03
CA PHE A 847 -7.40 -15.60 -9.11
C PHE A 847 -7.94 -16.96 -8.61
N MET A 848 -8.78 -16.94 -7.59
CA MET A 848 -9.44 -18.12 -6.98
C MET A 848 -10.94 -17.88 -6.85
N SER A 849 -11.67 -18.83 -6.26
CA SER A 849 -13.06 -18.59 -5.84
C SER A 849 -13.13 -17.41 -4.86
N CYS A 850 -14.13 -16.53 -5.00
CA CYS A 850 -14.25 -15.31 -4.19
C CYS A 850 -14.60 -15.62 -2.72
N GLY A 851 -15.40 -16.64 -2.48
CA GLY A 851 -15.77 -17.06 -1.13
C GLY A 851 -14.60 -17.67 -0.37
N TYR A 852 -14.34 -17.19 0.85
CA TYR A 852 -13.37 -17.79 1.77
C TYR A 852 -13.85 -17.67 3.22
N LYS A 853 -13.28 -18.46 4.10
CA LYS A 853 -13.60 -18.50 5.52
C LYS A 853 -12.45 -17.98 6.36
N CYS A 854 -12.77 -17.22 7.41
CA CYS A 854 -11.76 -16.83 8.39
C CYS A 854 -11.29 -18.06 9.18
N LYS A 855 -10.00 -18.12 9.49
CA LYS A 855 -9.40 -19.24 10.25
C LYS A 855 -8.80 -18.74 11.56
N PRO A 856 -8.79 -19.53 12.63
CA PRO A 856 -9.35 -20.89 12.77
C PRO A 856 -10.87 -20.94 13.00
N PHE A 857 -11.54 -19.80 13.08
CA PHE A 857 -12.96 -19.67 13.41
C PHE A 857 -13.67 -18.81 12.38
N ASP A 858 -14.81 -19.26 11.87
CA ASP A 858 -15.65 -18.55 10.88
C ASP A 858 -17.11 -18.36 11.37
N GLY A 859 -17.37 -18.59 12.64
CA GLY A 859 -18.71 -18.44 13.21
C GLY A 859 -19.10 -16.98 13.49
N ALA A 860 -20.40 -16.74 13.63
CA ALA A 860 -20.89 -15.49 14.19
C ALA A 860 -20.50 -15.41 15.68
N ILE A 861 -20.04 -14.24 16.12
CA ILE A 861 -19.82 -13.96 17.53
C ILE A 861 -21.13 -13.45 18.12
N SER A 862 -21.63 -14.15 19.15
CA SER A 862 -22.81 -13.70 19.89
C SER A 862 -22.51 -12.41 20.63
N PRO A 863 -23.46 -11.45 20.73
CA PRO A 863 -23.31 -10.30 21.60
C PRO A 863 -22.96 -10.68 23.06
N ASP A 864 -23.43 -11.82 23.55
CA ASP A 864 -23.15 -12.32 24.91
C ASP A 864 -21.70 -12.80 25.08
N ASP A 865 -21.02 -13.10 23.96
CA ASP A 865 -19.59 -13.50 23.97
C ASP A 865 -18.64 -12.27 24.00
N ILE A 866 -19.16 -11.07 23.84
CA ILE A 866 -18.34 -9.85 23.80
C ILE A 866 -17.91 -9.49 25.20
N SER A 867 -16.61 -9.52 25.41
CA SER A 867 -15.97 -9.19 26.69
C SER A 867 -15.70 -7.70 26.80
N SER A 868 -16.20 -7.09 27.88
CA SER A 868 -15.89 -5.71 28.27
C SER A 868 -14.72 -5.59 29.23
N ASP A 869 -13.93 -6.64 29.42
CA ASP A 869 -12.79 -6.69 30.35
C ASP A 869 -11.73 -5.59 30.09
N THR A 870 -11.70 -5.02 28.90
CA THR A 870 -10.87 -3.84 28.57
C THR A 870 -11.33 -2.57 29.26
N TYR A 871 -12.61 -2.50 29.64
CA TYR A 871 -13.22 -1.44 30.42
C TYR A 871 -13.27 -1.79 31.92
N ASP A 872 -12.52 -2.85 32.34
CA ASP A 872 -12.35 -3.25 33.71
C ASP A 872 -11.69 -2.14 34.53
N GLU A 873 -11.84 -2.21 35.91
CA GLU A 873 -11.24 -1.27 36.86
C GLU A 873 -9.77 -0.92 36.55
N LYS A 874 -8.98 -1.90 36.15
CA LYS A 874 -7.56 -1.69 35.76
C LYS A 874 -7.41 -0.75 34.56
N PHE A 875 -8.31 -0.82 33.58
CA PHE A 875 -8.32 0.06 32.43
C PHE A 875 -8.83 1.46 32.82
N ILE A 876 -9.83 1.52 33.69
CA ILE A 876 -10.40 2.75 34.22
C ILE A 876 -9.35 3.49 35.06
N ILE A 877 -8.66 2.77 35.98
CA ILE A 877 -7.62 3.33 36.85
C ILE A 877 -6.39 3.78 36.06
N MET A 878 -6.05 3.14 34.96
CA MET A 878 -4.83 3.45 34.19
C MET A 878 -4.75 4.89 33.68
N ASN A 879 -5.88 5.53 33.40
CA ASN A 879 -5.95 6.93 32.97
C ASN A 879 -6.54 7.87 34.05
N LEU A 880 -6.96 7.34 35.17
CA LEU A 880 -7.65 8.06 36.24
C LEU A 880 -6.92 9.34 36.65
N GLU A 881 -5.66 9.23 37.03
CA GLU A 881 -4.85 10.35 37.51
C GLU A 881 -4.70 11.47 36.46
N LYS A 882 -4.57 11.09 35.20
CA LYS A 882 -4.43 12.06 34.10
C LYS A 882 -5.73 12.78 33.79
N ILE A 883 -6.84 12.04 33.84
CA ILE A 883 -8.16 12.64 33.66
C ILE A 883 -8.46 13.56 34.86
N LEU A 884 -8.14 13.17 36.08
CA LEU A 884 -8.27 14.01 37.27
C LEU A 884 -7.42 15.29 37.18
N GLN A 885 -6.15 15.18 36.76
CA GLN A 885 -5.32 16.37 36.55
C GLN A 885 -5.93 17.32 35.51
N ARG A 886 -6.51 16.76 34.43
CA ARG A 886 -7.19 17.55 33.41
C ARG A 886 -8.47 18.20 33.94
N ILE A 887 -9.27 17.48 34.70
CA ILE A 887 -10.46 18.00 35.37
C ILE A 887 -10.07 19.15 36.31
N ARG A 888 -9.09 18.93 37.20
CA ARG A 888 -8.59 19.96 38.12
C ARG A 888 -8.04 21.20 37.39
N GLN A 889 -7.41 21.03 36.23
CA GLN A 889 -6.96 22.14 35.40
C GLN A 889 -8.13 22.94 34.83
N LEU A 890 -9.13 22.27 34.30
CA LEU A 890 -10.32 22.90 33.73
C LEU A 890 -11.10 23.69 34.80
N TYR A 891 -11.24 23.13 36.02
CA TYR A 891 -11.90 23.82 37.11
C TYR A 891 -11.09 24.98 37.72
N LYS A 892 -9.80 25.11 37.46
CA LYS A 892 -9.02 26.32 37.75
C LYS A 892 -9.31 27.47 36.78
N GLU A 893 -9.72 27.10 35.55
CA GLU A 893 -10.03 28.08 34.50
C GLU A 893 -11.49 28.58 34.60
N ARG A 894 -12.40 27.67 35.07
CA ARG A 894 -13.84 27.99 35.12
C ARG A 894 -14.54 27.18 36.21
N TYR A 895 -15.41 27.80 36.99
CA TYR A 895 -16.05 27.17 38.15
C TYR A 895 -17.17 26.18 37.82
N PHE A 896 -17.73 26.20 36.62
CA PHE A 896 -18.74 25.23 36.17
C PHE A 896 -18.66 24.93 34.68
N TYR A 897 -19.04 23.71 34.33
CA TYR A 897 -19.15 23.22 32.97
C TYR A 897 -20.46 22.43 32.80
N LYS A 898 -21.05 22.51 31.62
CA LYS A 898 -22.06 21.52 31.24
C LYS A 898 -21.36 20.17 31.05
N ARG A 899 -22.05 19.07 31.39
CA ARG A 899 -21.47 17.71 31.31
C ARG A 899 -20.84 17.43 29.96
N GLU A 900 -21.55 17.70 28.86
CA GLU A 900 -21.07 17.43 27.48
C GLU A 900 -19.89 18.33 27.10
N GLU A 901 -19.91 19.59 27.55
CA GLU A 901 -18.80 20.52 27.37
C GLU A 901 -17.55 20.02 28.12
N LEU A 902 -17.69 19.58 29.36
CA LEU A 902 -16.59 19.06 30.17
C LEU A 902 -15.99 17.80 29.55
N ILE A 903 -16.79 16.86 29.10
CA ILE A 903 -16.35 15.66 28.38
C ILE A 903 -15.59 16.05 27.13
N THR A 904 -16.10 17.00 26.35
CA THR A 904 -15.43 17.51 25.16
C THR A 904 -14.07 18.14 25.48
N MET A 905 -14.00 18.91 26.55
CA MET A 905 -12.76 19.58 26.98
C MET A 905 -11.74 18.60 27.56
N ILE A 906 -12.18 17.56 28.29
CA ILE A 906 -11.32 16.46 28.73
C ILE A 906 -10.74 15.73 27.53
N ASN A 907 -11.55 15.48 26.52
CA ASN A 907 -11.17 14.78 25.29
C ASN A 907 -10.44 15.67 24.25
N ALA A 908 -10.19 16.92 24.55
CA ALA A 908 -9.57 17.85 23.57
C ALA A 908 -8.18 17.44 23.11
N VAL A 909 -7.41 16.77 23.95
CA VAL A 909 -6.03 16.32 23.67
C VAL A 909 -5.97 14.83 23.34
N LYS A 910 -6.77 14.02 24.05
CA LYS A 910 -6.88 12.57 23.89
C LYS A 910 -8.32 12.15 24.12
N ASN A 911 -8.88 11.28 23.26
CA ASN A 911 -10.17 10.65 23.49
C ASN A 911 -10.03 9.56 24.56
N TYR A 912 -10.67 9.80 25.71
CA TYR A 912 -10.86 8.81 26.75
C TYR A 912 -12.25 8.17 26.61
N PRO A 913 -12.38 6.85 26.86
CA PRO A 913 -13.69 6.23 26.95
C PRO A 913 -14.57 6.92 28.00
N LEU A 914 -15.87 7.01 27.74
CA LEU A 914 -16.82 7.67 28.64
C LEU A 914 -16.78 7.08 30.06
N ASP A 915 -16.61 5.76 30.19
CA ASP A 915 -16.53 5.07 31.48
C ASP A 915 -15.33 5.52 32.30
N GLN A 916 -14.18 5.78 31.67
CA GLN A 916 -12.99 6.33 32.32
C GLN A 916 -13.23 7.77 32.80
N ILE A 917 -13.92 8.58 31.98
CA ILE A 917 -14.26 9.97 32.32
C ILE A 917 -15.26 9.98 33.47
N TYR A 918 -16.30 9.16 33.43
CA TYR A 918 -17.29 9.09 34.51
C TYR A 918 -16.70 8.56 35.80
N SER A 919 -15.83 7.57 35.72
CA SER A 919 -15.11 7.07 36.93
C SER A 919 -14.23 8.17 37.53
N ALA A 920 -13.50 8.92 36.70
CA ALA A 920 -12.68 10.03 37.16
C ALA A 920 -13.52 11.18 37.72
N LEU A 921 -14.68 11.49 37.14
CA LEU A 921 -15.60 12.48 37.70
C LEU A 921 -16.18 12.02 39.03
N ASN A 922 -16.57 10.76 39.16
CA ASN A 922 -17.03 10.20 40.45
C ASN A 922 -15.94 10.30 41.52
N PHE A 923 -14.69 9.98 41.15
CA PHE A 923 -13.57 10.09 42.09
C PHE A 923 -13.33 11.54 42.50
N PHE A 924 -13.39 12.48 41.56
CA PHE A 924 -13.25 13.92 41.79
C PHE A 924 -14.34 14.49 42.69
N ILE A 925 -15.56 13.96 42.59
CA ILE A 925 -16.68 14.37 43.45
C ILE A 925 -16.55 13.80 44.88
N GLN A 926 -15.92 12.66 45.04
CA GLN A 926 -15.69 12.02 46.34
C GLN A 926 -14.47 12.55 47.10
N GLU A 927 -13.48 13.17 46.39
CA GLU A 927 -12.40 13.98 47.01
C GLU A 927 -12.94 15.33 47.48
#